data_5563988f1d79e7548b07e8af1b6afb74
#
_entry.id   5563988f1d79e7548b07e8af1b6afb74
#
_cell.length_a   1.000
_cell.length_b   1.000
_cell.length_c   1.000
_cell.angle_alpha   90.00
_cell.angle_beta   90.00
_cell.angle_gamma   90.00
#
_symmetry.space_group_name_H-M   'P 1'
#
loop_
_entity.id
_entity.type
_entity.pdbx_description
1 polymer ?
#
loop_
_entity_poly.entity_id
_entity_poly.type
_entity_poly.pdbx_seq_one_letter_code
_entity_poly.pdbx_strand_id
1 'polypeptide(L)'
;MLHVKGWQPIEPVYTIDKNGDYVLDANGDKILNTKNASYSPLGVATSPYGSDFKYIAETNIERQDISTWTTRLFADVNFLKYFNFNVNFNMDESHWKRTMYVNSVAGRGTPNGGFGIKTYQRRIINTQQILTYNQDFDKHHVDAMLGHEYEDLNRDDLNFGTGYELIPGYAIAGNFIGRYVNAGGENSTTPGFSTNIYRTESYLSRFNYNYDSKYYLSGSLRRDAASKFTKDNRWGTFWSVGAGWRFSEESFLKEMKTWLDNAKLRASYGVTGNSNGLTSYYLNHYWYYAVATWQTSSSGTGVPASTAIRTGNDLVRSDLTWENIHQFDLGLDFSVLRSRITGALDFYDHKTVNSLFNQSVSPLASAGYTTVLGNAAKVRNRGFEIELDADIIRKKDLTLSVGINGTHYRTTLLSVPADQIPNYDETMDLPKGCWTVATEDMAQAGTASHAGRGIFYLRGEGKDLFNLYMPKYAGVDEKSGLPLYWHRVTYYDVNMNETTGVYEHGGRYANYKVGDNVKTDVAADASYYEVGSATPDWIGGLTLSLKWKDFDFSVVSAYQIGGKFFSMEYSQHLFRGSSMGRQRIPVSKNLVGNTWNPDNTSAYYPMQWFPSSGASSYYLDGSLLPGSHNYTDMSLFDASYFRVKNVTIGYTLPKKLTKKVNISALRAFVSADNVLIFSQQKGVDPTFSTIGGKEVDTFIYPQMQTLTIGLNLDF
;
A
#
# COMPACT_ATOMS: atom_id res chain seq x y z
N MET A 1 -4.59 13.71 -10.94
CA MET A 1 -5.81 13.58 -10.12
C MET A 1 -6.13 14.85 -9.32
N LEU A 2 -5.20 15.37 -8.50
CA LEU A 2 -5.41 16.61 -7.74
C LEU A 2 -5.88 17.77 -8.61
N HIS A 3 -5.32 17.95 -9.81
CA HIS A 3 -5.72 18.97 -10.75
C HIS A 3 -7.19 18.81 -11.21
N VAL A 4 -7.59 17.58 -11.54
CA VAL A 4 -8.99 17.31 -12.00
C VAL A 4 -9.99 17.56 -10.90
N LYS A 5 -9.68 17.11 -9.66
CA LYS A 5 -10.56 17.30 -8.50
C LYS A 5 -10.58 18.75 -7.99
N GLY A 6 -9.53 19.50 -8.26
CA GLY A 6 -9.46 20.93 -7.94
C GLY A 6 -10.15 21.84 -8.97
N TRP A 7 -10.54 21.32 -10.12
CA TRP A 7 -11.23 22.08 -11.16
C TRP A 7 -12.71 22.27 -10.81
N GLN A 8 -13.17 23.52 -10.84
CA GLN A 8 -14.57 23.77 -10.56
C GLN A 8 -15.46 23.47 -11.79
N PRO A 9 -16.67 22.91 -11.59
CA PRO A 9 -17.59 22.61 -12.70
C PRO A 9 -17.97 23.82 -13.57
N ILE A 10 -17.84 25.02 -13.03
CA ILE A 10 -18.15 26.30 -13.71
C ILE A 10 -16.96 26.87 -14.47
N GLU A 11 -15.79 26.27 -14.36
CA GLU A 11 -14.57 26.75 -15.02
C GLU A 11 -14.54 26.27 -16.47
N PRO A 12 -14.50 27.19 -17.46
CA PRO A 12 -14.55 26.81 -18.85
C PRO A 12 -13.25 26.16 -19.32
N VAL A 13 -13.36 25.06 -20.05
CA VAL A 13 -12.22 24.36 -20.70
C VAL A 13 -11.59 25.22 -21.79
N TYR A 14 -12.39 26.02 -22.46
CA TYR A 14 -11.92 26.94 -23.51
C TYR A 14 -12.02 28.38 -23.04
N THR A 15 -11.11 29.21 -23.53
CA THR A 15 -11.10 30.64 -23.25
C THR A 15 -12.41 31.26 -23.73
N ILE A 16 -13.05 32.04 -22.86
CA ILE A 16 -14.23 32.85 -23.20
C ILE A 16 -13.93 34.31 -23.04
N ASP A 17 -14.52 35.14 -23.86
CA ASP A 17 -14.41 36.59 -23.77
C ASP A 17 -15.36 37.17 -22.68
N LYS A 18 -15.37 38.51 -22.56
CA LYS A 18 -16.20 39.23 -21.59
C LYS A 18 -17.72 39.10 -21.83
N ASN A 19 -18.10 38.66 -23.02
CA ASN A 19 -19.51 38.47 -23.43
C ASN A 19 -19.94 37.01 -23.18
N GLY A 20 -19.01 36.09 -22.88
CA GLY A 20 -19.24 34.66 -22.70
C GLY A 20 -19.06 33.84 -23.98
N ASP A 21 -18.55 34.45 -25.07
CA ASP A 21 -18.31 33.77 -26.34
C ASP A 21 -16.91 33.12 -26.34
N TYR A 22 -16.77 31.98 -27.05
CA TYR A 22 -15.49 31.33 -27.21
C TYR A 22 -14.51 32.16 -28.04
N VAL A 23 -13.29 32.31 -27.50
CA VAL A 23 -12.18 32.90 -28.30
C VAL A 23 -11.65 31.84 -29.25
N LEU A 24 -11.56 32.21 -30.54
CA LEU A 24 -11.07 31.32 -31.59
C LEU A 24 -9.64 31.72 -32.00
N ASP A 25 -8.89 30.76 -32.48
CA ASP A 25 -7.58 30.99 -33.10
C ASP A 25 -7.73 31.40 -34.58
N ALA A 26 -6.59 31.56 -35.28
CA ALA A 26 -6.56 31.96 -36.69
C ALA A 26 -7.20 30.92 -37.63
N ASN A 27 -7.38 29.69 -37.20
CA ASN A 27 -7.98 28.60 -37.95
C ASN A 27 -9.48 28.44 -37.64
N GLY A 28 -10.00 29.21 -36.68
CA GLY A 28 -11.38 29.11 -36.22
C GLY A 28 -11.59 28.07 -35.10
N ASP A 29 -10.51 27.49 -34.55
CA ASP A 29 -10.59 26.53 -33.44
C ASP A 29 -10.66 27.23 -32.10
N LYS A 30 -11.36 26.63 -31.14
CA LYS A 30 -11.48 27.17 -29.78
C LYS A 30 -10.14 27.10 -29.05
N ILE A 31 -9.71 28.25 -28.54
CA ILE A 31 -8.47 28.34 -27.76
C ILE A 31 -8.68 27.72 -26.38
N LEU A 32 -7.84 26.75 -26.02
CA LEU A 32 -7.86 26.16 -24.68
C LEU A 32 -7.55 27.20 -23.60
N ASN A 33 -8.23 27.11 -22.47
CA ASN A 33 -8.00 27.98 -21.31
C ASN A 33 -6.71 27.54 -20.59
N THR A 34 -5.57 28.08 -21.03
CA THR A 34 -4.25 27.79 -20.43
C THR A 34 -3.85 28.82 -19.37
N LYS A 35 -4.68 29.84 -19.17
CA LYS A 35 -4.35 30.95 -18.28
C LYS A 35 -4.42 30.58 -16.80
N ASN A 36 -3.53 31.18 -16.07
CA ASN A 36 -3.39 31.04 -14.63
C ASN A 36 -4.71 31.44 -13.91
N ALA A 37 -4.92 30.91 -12.73
CA ALA A 37 -6.07 31.06 -11.86
C ALA A 37 -6.68 32.47 -11.68
N SER A 38 -5.98 33.50 -12.14
CA SER A 38 -6.45 34.89 -12.09
C SER A 38 -7.45 35.27 -13.19
N TYR A 39 -7.77 34.38 -14.11
CA TYR A 39 -8.62 34.69 -15.27
C TYR A 39 -9.86 33.80 -15.35
N SER A 40 -10.72 33.93 -14.38
CA SER A 40 -12.11 33.46 -14.48
C SER A 40 -12.99 34.63 -14.96
N PRO A 41 -14.00 34.40 -15.83
CA PRO A 41 -15.00 35.40 -16.14
C PRO A 41 -15.71 35.97 -14.92
N LEU A 42 -15.71 35.23 -13.82
CA LEU A 42 -16.27 35.62 -12.52
C LEU A 42 -15.29 36.42 -11.66
N GLY A 43 -14.10 36.79 -12.18
CA GLY A 43 -13.06 37.51 -11.44
C GLY A 43 -12.45 36.72 -10.27
N VAL A 44 -12.66 35.41 -10.23
CA VAL A 44 -12.31 34.54 -9.12
C VAL A 44 -11.30 33.50 -9.60
N ALA A 45 -10.13 33.43 -9.00
CA ALA A 45 -9.15 32.39 -9.32
C ALA A 45 -9.72 31.00 -8.96
N THR A 46 -9.90 30.12 -9.90
CA THR A 46 -10.72 28.90 -9.78
C THR A 46 -9.90 27.62 -9.68
N SER A 47 -8.64 27.63 -10.14
CA SER A 47 -7.73 26.50 -9.98
C SER A 47 -6.50 26.87 -9.15
N PRO A 48 -6.14 26.09 -8.14
CA PRO A 48 -4.92 26.31 -7.34
C PRO A 48 -3.63 26.14 -8.15
N TYR A 49 -3.73 25.55 -9.35
CA TYR A 49 -2.58 25.26 -10.20
C TYR A 49 -2.61 26.00 -11.54
N GLY A 50 -3.63 26.85 -11.76
CA GLY A 50 -3.66 27.80 -12.85
C GLY A 50 -3.65 27.23 -14.26
N SER A 51 -4.19 26.01 -14.49
CA SER A 51 -3.98 25.36 -15.78
C SER A 51 -5.13 24.46 -16.17
N ASP A 52 -5.44 24.46 -17.45
CA ASP A 52 -6.38 23.53 -18.04
C ASP A 52 -5.83 22.10 -17.99
N PHE A 53 -6.50 21.24 -17.24
CA PHE A 53 -6.10 19.82 -17.13
C PHE A 53 -6.18 19.11 -18.50
N LYS A 54 -7.07 19.53 -19.41
CA LYS A 54 -7.18 18.97 -20.75
C LYS A 54 -5.93 19.28 -21.54
N TYR A 55 -5.45 20.54 -21.54
CA TYR A 55 -4.21 20.92 -22.19
C TYR A 55 -3.01 20.16 -21.62
N ILE A 56 -2.95 20.02 -20.30
CA ILE A 56 -1.90 19.24 -19.64
C ILE A 56 -1.96 17.77 -20.06
N ALA A 57 -3.15 17.17 -20.09
CA ALA A 57 -3.33 15.78 -20.48
C ALA A 57 -3.00 15.51 -21.96
N GLU A 58 -3.24 16.50 -22.84
CA GLU A 58 -2.95 16.40 -24.26
C GLU A 58 -1.48 16.69 -24.61
N THR A 59 -0.82 17.54 -23.83
CA THR A 59 0.56 18.00 -24.14
C THR A 59 1.64 17.32 -23.32
N ASN A 60 1.39 17.01 -22.04
CA ASN A 60 2.36 16.31 -21.22
C ASN A 60 2.45 14.84 -21.63
N ILE A 61 3.67 14.34 -21.68
CA ILE A 61 3.94 12.95 -22.06
C ILE A 61 4.48 12.20 -20.84
N GLU A 62 3.85 11.10 -20.55
CA GLU A 62 4.42 10.06 -19.70
C GLU A 62 4.29 8.73 -20.41
N ARG A 63 5.37 8.31 -21.04
CA ARG A 63 5.42 7.08 -21.84
C ARG A 63 6.41 6.10 -21.26
N GLN A 64 5.99 4.85 -21.20
CA GLN A 64 6.86 3.74 -20.82
C GLN A 64 6.98 2.76 -22.00
N ASP A 65 8.21 2.49 -22.39
CA ASP A 65 8.55 1.48 -23.38
C ASP A 65 9.24 0.32 -22.66
N ILE A 66 8.71 -0.88 -22.80
CA ILE A 66 9.23 -2.09 -22.13
C ILE A 66 9.49 -3.15 -23.19
N SER A 67 10.71 -3.69 -23.17
CA SER A 67 11.08 -4.85 -23.97
C SER A 67 11.64 -5.92 -23.05
N THR A 68 11.06 -7.10 -23.08
CA THR A 68 11.48 -8.24 -22.25
C THR A 68 11.77 -9.45 -23.12
N TRP A 69 12.92 -10.05 -22.87
CA TRP A 69 13.36 -11.28 -23.51
C TRP A 69 13.47 -12.36 -22.43
N THR A 70 12.72 -13.44 -22.62
CA THR A 70 12.76 -14.58 -21.72
C THR A 70 13.26 -15.80 -22.50
N THR A 71 14.34 -16.40 -22.01
CA THR A 71 14.89 -17.65 -22.57
C THR A 71 14.82 -18.72 -21.50
N ARG A 72 14.22 -19.84 -21.83
CA ARG A 72 14.18 -21.01 -20.96
C ARG A 72 14.72 -22.23 -21.71
N LEU A 73 15.76 -22.83 -21.15
CA LEU A 73 16.29 -24.11 -21.59
C LEU A 73 16.10 -25.11 -20.46
N PHE A 74 15.66 -26.30 -20.80
CA PHE A 74 15.51 -27.35 -19.80
C PHE A 74 15.88 -28.71 -20.38
N ALA A 75 16.36 -29.57 -19.51
CA ALA A 75 16.56 -30.99 -19.83
C ALA A 75 15.92 -31.81 -18.70
N ASP A 76 15.21 -32.84 -19.10
CA ASP A 76 14.51 -33.74 -18.20
C ASP A 76 14.93 -35.19 -18.55
N VAL A 77 15.58 -35.87 -17.61
CA VAL A 77 16.16 -37.17 -17.81
C VAL A 77 15.60 -38.15 -16.78
N ASN A 78 14.80 -39.12 -17.28
CA ASN A 78 14.31 -40.21 -16.44
C ASN A 78 15.28 -41.40 -16.55
N PHE A 79 15.72 -41.95 -15.41
CA PHE A 79 16.63 -43.07 -15.36
C PHE A 79 16.33 -43.98 -14.16
N LEU A 80 16.83 -45.22 -14.24
CA LEU A 80 16.61 -46.23 -13.20
C LEU A 80 15.15 -46.38 -12.78
N LYS A 81 14.19 -46.09 -13.66
CA LYS A 81 12.73 -46.20 -13.51
C LYS A 81 12.11 -45.23 -12.47
N TYR A 82 12.82 -44.89 -11.39
CA TYR A 82 12.29 -44.14 -10.25
C TYR A 82 12.91 -42.76 -10.07
N PHE A 83 13.94 -42.45 -10.85
CA PHE A 83 14.67 -41.20 -10.74
C PHE A 83 14.38 -40.30 -11.95
N ASN A 84 14.19 -39.03 -11.63
CA ASN A 84 14.12 -37.96 -12.61
C ASN A 84 15.17 -36.91 -12.27
N PHE A 85 15.99 -36.53 -13.25
CA PHE A 85 16.93 -35.40 -13.09
C PHE A 85 16.53 -34.28 -14.04
N ASN A 86 16.18 -33.14 -13.47
CA ASN A 86 15.75 -31.95 -14.19
C ASN A 86 16.79 -30.84 -14.05
N VAL A 87 17.18 -30.25 -15.17
CA VAL A 87 18.05 -29.09 -15.24
C VAL A 87 17.29 -27.97 -15.94
N ASN A 88 17.17 -26.82 -15.28
CA ASN A 88 16.58 -25.61 -15.87
C ASN A 88 17.63 -24.51 -15.92
N PHE A 89 17.64 -23.79 -17.01
CA PHE A 89 18.33 -22.51 -17.18
C PHE A 89 17.31 -21.48 -17.65
N ASN A 90 17.13 -20.42 -16.90
CA ASN A 90 16.25 -19.30 -17.26
C ASN A 90 17.07 -18.02 -17.33
N MET A 91 16.83 -17.20 -18.33
CA MET A 91 17.39 -15.86 -18.46
C MET A 91 16.27 -14.92 -18.85
N ASP A 92 16.06 -13.91 -18.01
CA ASP A 92 15.15 -12.80 -18.25
C ASP A 92 15.94 -11.51 -18.39
N GLU A 93 15.79 -10.85 -19.53
CA GLU A 93 16.38 -9.54 -19.78
C GLU A 93 15.29 -8.53 -20.08
N SER A 94 15.24 -7.45 -19.32
CA SER A 94 14.24 -6.39 -19.45
C SER A 94 14.93 -5.06 -19.65
N HIS A 95 14.54 -4.37 -20.70
CA HIS A 95 14.88 -2.98 -20.96
C HIS A 95 13.63 -2.13 -20.75
N TRP A 96 13.70 -1.19 -19.84
CA TRP A 96 12.62 -0.29 -19.52
C TRP A 96 13.07 1.15 -19.72
N LYS A 97 12.24 1.92 -20.40
CA LYS A 97 12.46 3.35 -20.62
C LYS A 97 11.21 4.13 -20.32
N ARG A 98 11.30 5.08 -19.42
CA ARG A 98 10.24 6.06 -19.15
C ARG A 98 10.67 7.42 -19.68
N THR A 99 9.86 7.99 -20.54
CA THR A 99 10.01 9.36 -21.04
C THR A 99 8.95 10.23 -20.39
N MET A 100 9.37 11.31 -19.78
CA MET A 100 8.50 12.30 -19.14
C MET A 100 8.74 13.65 -19.80
N TYR A 101 7.65 14.29 -20.19
CA TYR A 101 7.65 15.66 -20.67
C TYR A 101 6.58 16.46 -19.98
N VAL A 102 6.93 17.60 -19.44
CA VAL A 102 6.03 18.57 -18.81
C VAL A 102 6.19 19.88 -19.55
N ASN A 103 5.10 20.38 -20.15
CA ASN A 103 5.11 21.60 -20.94
C ASN A 103 5.42 22.84 -20.10
N SER A 104 5.94 23.88 -20.74
CA SER A 104 6.27 25.18 -20.13
C SER A 104 5.10 26.17 -20.07
N VAL A 105 3.98 25.86 -20.74
CA VAL A 105 2.85 26.79 -20.93
C VAL A 105 1.83 26.68 -19.82
N ALA A 106 1.59 25.45 -19.33
CA ALA A 106 0.52 25.20 -18.37
C ALA A 106 0.96 24.19 -17.27
N GLY A 107 0.42 24.34 -16.07
CA GLY A 107 0.65 23.43 -14.96
C GLY A 107 1.93 23.68 -14.17
N ARG A 108 2.38 22.62 -13.50
CA ARG A 108 3.56 22.71 -12.61
C ARG A 108 4.87 22.99 -13.36
N GLY A 109 4.90 22.77 -14.67
CA GLY A 109 6.08 23.03 -15.51
C GLY A 109 6.30 24.50 -15.80
N THR A 110 5.31 25.38 -15.62
CA THR A 110 5.42 26.81 -15.96
C THR A 110 6.36 27.56 -15.02
N PRO A 111 7.19 28.47 -15.58
CA PRO A 111 7.36 28.79 -17.00
C PRO A 111 8.42 27.95 -17.73
N ASN A 112 9.07 27.00 -17.06
CA ASN A 112 10.32 26.41 -17.53
C ASN A 112 10.15 25.12 -18.37
N GLY A 113 9.08 24.38 -18.13
CA GLY A 113 8.95 23.03 -18.67
C GLY A 113 9.92 22.02 -18.06
N GLY A 114 9.86 20.78 -18.50
CA GLY A 114 10.75 19.73 -18.02
C GLY A 114 10.77 18.50 -18.93
N PHE A 115 11.92 17.90 -19.09
CA PHE A 115 12.10 16.65 -19.82
C PHE A 115 12.93 15.67 -19.02
N GLY A 116 12.48 14.42 -18.91
CA GLY A 116 13.16 13.38 -18.15
C GLY A 116 13.15 12.04 -18.87
N ILE A 117 14.24 11.32 -18.75
CA ILE A 117 14.36 9.93 -19.17
C ILE A 117 14.87 9.14 -17.97
N LYS A 118 14.16 8.06 -17.65
CA LYS A 118 14.65 7.01 -16.75
C LYS A 118 14.73 5.72 -17.55
N THR A 119 15.84 5.04 -17.43
CA THR A 119 15.99 3.72 -18.03
C THR A 119 16.52 2.75 -16.99
N TYR A 120 16.13 1.50 -17.08
CA TYR A 120 16.88 0.44 -16.46
C TYR A 120 17.03 -0.75 -17.44
N GLN A 121 18.17 -1.40 -17.31
CA GLN A 121 18.41 -2.72 -17.86
C GLN A 121 18.53 -3.70 -16.70
N ARG A 122 17.72 -4.74 -16.72
CA ARG A 122 17.72 -5.80 -15.70
C ARG A 122 17.92 -7.13 -16.37
N ARG A 123 18.90 -7.89 -15.90
CA ARG A 123 19.13 -9.27 -16.30
C ARG A 123 19.06 -10.17 -15.07
N ILE A 124 18.26 -11.23 -15.16
CA ILE A 124 18.16 -12.28 -14.16
C ILE A 124 18.57 -13.57 -14.84
N ILE A 125 19.53 -14.28 -14.26
CA ILE A 125 19.90 -15.63 -14.65
C ILE A 125 19.55 -16.52 -13.46
N ASN A 126 18.74 -17.54 -13.71
CA ASN A 126 18.39 -18.56 -12.73
C ASN A 126 18.75 -19.92 -13.29
N THR A 127 19.48 -20.71 -12.50
CA THR A 127 19.79 -22.10 -12.82
C THR A 127 19.32 -23.02 -11.71
N GLN A 128 18.76 -24.14 -12.09
CA GLN A 128 18.18 -25.07 -11.14
C GLN A 128 18.51 -26.51 -11.58
N GLN A 129 18.99 -27.32 -10.63
CA GLN A 129 19.25 -28.74 -10.81
C GLN A 129 18.47 -29.50 -9.75
N ILE A 130 17.58 -30.40 -10.18
CA ILE A 130 16.69 -31.12 -9.26
C ILE A 130 16.77 -32.62 -9.58
N LEU A 131 17.07 -33.39 -8.55
CA LEU A 131 16.98 -34.84 -8.58
C LEU A 131 15.78 -35.29 -7.76
N THR A 132 14.85 -35.98 -8.38
CA THR A 132 13.65 -36.53 -7.75
C THR A 132 13.67 -38.04 -7.77
N TYR A 133 13.30 -38.65 -6.67
CA TYR A 133 13.01 -40.06 -6.53
C TYR A 133 11.54 -40.22 -6.18
N ASN A 134 10.83 -41.07 -6.94
CA ASN A 134 9.41 -41.35 -6.74
C ASN A 134 9.15 -42.83 -6.92
N GLN A 135 8.58 -43.50 -5.89
CA GLN A 135 8.29 -44.92 -5.94
C GLN A 135 7.11 -45.30 -5.05
N ASP A 136 6.30 -46.22 -5.57
CA ASP A 136 5.25 -46.93 -4.84
C ASP A 136 5.72 -48.30 -4.42
N PHE A 137 5.50 -48.66 -3.15
CA PHE A 137 5.79 -49.97 -2.55
C PHE A 137 4.50 -50.47 -1.88
N ASP A 138 3.64 -51.15 -2.63
CA ASP A 138 2.31 -51.57 -2.17
C ASP A 138 1.50 -50.37 -1.63
N LYS A 139 1.36 -50.27 -0.33
CA LYS A 139 0.64 -49.16 0.35
C LYS A 139 1.52 -47.94 0.69
N HIS A 140 2.79 -48.04 0.45
CA HIS A 140 3.76 -46.98 0.75
C HIS A 140 4.09 -46.18 -0.49
N HIS A 141 3.95 -44.88 -0.43
CA HIS A 141 4.42 -43.98 -1.49
C HIS A 141 5.51 -43.07 -0.89
N VAL A 142 6.64 -43.01 -1.58
CA VAL A 142 7.81 -42.20 -1.22
C VAL A 142 8.14 -41.26 -2.35
N ASP A 143 8.21 -39.96 -2.07
CA ASP A 143 8.74 -38.92 -2.93
C ASP A 143 9.86 -38.19 -2.21
N ALA A 144 11.04 -38.16 -2.80
CA ALA A 144 12.20 -37.45 -2.25
C ALA A 144 12.85 -36.59 -3.33
N MET A 145 13.32 -35.43 -2.95
CA MET A 145 13.91 -34.45 -3.86
C MET A 145 15.17 -33.84 -3.25
N LEU A 146 16.21 -33.71 -4.05
CA LEU A 146 17.39 -32.90 -3.78
C LEU A 146 17.54 -31.87 -4.89
N GLY A 147 17.86 -30.65 -4.52
CA GLY A 147 17.98 -29.57 -5.48
C GLY A 147 19.08 -28.58 -5.14
N HIS A 148 19.61 -27.94 -6.16
CA HIS A 148 20.47 -26.79 -6.11
C HIS A 148 19.92 -25.71 -7.00
N GLU A 149 19.93 -24.45 -6.53
CA GLU A 149 19.45 -23.29 -7.26
C GLU A 149 20.46 -22.15 -7.11
N TYR A 150 20.70 -21.44 -8.20
CA TYR A 150 21.52 -20.24 -8.22
C TYR A 150 20.82 -19.15 -9.03
N GLU A 151 20.77 -17.94 -8.48
CA GLU A 151 20.23 -16.76 -9.13
C GLU A 151 21.26 -15.62 -9.13
N ASP A 152 21.40 -14.95 -10.27
CA ASP A 152 22.20 -13.74 -10.46
C ASP A 152 21.32 -12.65 -11.08
N LEU A 153 21.04 -11.62 -10.30
CA LEU A 153 20.32 -10.42 -10.74
C LEU A 153 21.32 -9.28 -10.89
N ASN A 154 21.34 -8.70 -12.08
CA ASN A 154 22.06 -7.44 -12.36
C ASN A 154 21.08 -6.41 -12.91
N ARG A 155 21.12 -5.21 -12.34
CA ARG A 155 20.28 -4.09 -12.77
C ARG A 155 21.07 -2.80 -12.78
N ASP A 156 21.08 -2.15 -13.94
CA ASP A 156 21.65 -0.84 -14.15
C ASP A 156 20.53 0.18 -14.35
N ASP A 157 20.50 1.21 -13.53
CA ASP A 157 19.55 2.31 -13.60
C ASP A 157 20.24 3.59 -14.05
N LEU A 158 19.66 4.28 -15.03
CA LEU A 158 20.06 5.62 -15.47
C LEU A 158 18.88 6.57 -15.35
N ASN A 159 19.09 7.70 -14.70
CA ASN A 159 18.12 8.77 -14.58
C ASN A 159 18.73 10.07 -15.11
N PHE A 160 18.05 10.69 -16.05
CA PHE A 160 18.43 11.97 -16.64
C PHE A 160 17.22 12.91 -16.63
N GLY A 161 17.43 14.17 -16.31
CA GLY A 161 16.40 15.20 -16.39
C GLY A 161 17.00 16.56 -16.73
N THR A 162 16.24 17.38 -17.42
CA THR A 162 16.63 18.74 -17.83
C THR A 162 15.40 19.66 -17.83
N GLY A 163 15.60 20.96 -17.71
CA GLY A 163 14.56 21.98 -17.74
C GLY A 163 14.84 23.06 -18.75
N TYR A 164 14.02 24.11 -18.76
CA TYR A 164 14.04 25.25 -19.67
C TYR A 164 13.81 24.86 -21.13
N GLU A 165 12.58 24.64 -21.45
CA GLU A 165 12.09 24.39 -22.80
C GLU A 165 12.31 25.60 -23.68
N LEU A 166 12.92 25.39 -24.86
CA LEU A 166 13.18 26.45 -25.82
C LEU A 166 11.97 26.80 -26.68
N ILE A 167 11.31 25.75 -27.20
CA ILE A 167 10.14 25.87 -28.05
C ILE A 167 9.02 25.05 -27.43
N PRO A 168 7.93 25.67 -26.90
CA PRO A 168 6.83 24.97 -26.28
C PRO A 168 6.21 23.89 -27.18
N GLY A 169 5.97 22.70 -26.62
CA GLY A 169 5.31 21.59 -27.30
C GLY A 169 6.25 20.58 -27.97
N TYR A 170 7.56 20.79 -27.99
CA TYR A 170 8.52 19.86 -28.58
C TYR A 170 9.18 18.97 -27.53
N ALA A 171 8.61 17.79 -27.31
CA ALA A 171 9.02 16.83 -26.29
C ALA A 171 10.28 16.01 -26.68
N ILE A 172 11.37 16.67 -27.03
CA ILE A 172 12.68 16.06 -27.34
C ILE A 172 13.77 16.64 -26.46
N ALA A 173 14.72 15.82 -26.02
CA ALA A 173 15.78 16.23 -25.10
C ALA A 173 16.56 17.45 -25.57
N GLY A 174 16.82 17.59 -26.89
CA GLY A 174 17.55 18.71 -27.49
C GLY A 174 16.82 20.05 -27.47
N ASN A 175 15.53 20.05 -27.13
CA ASN A 175 14.72 21.27 -26.97
C ASN A 175 14.84 21.90 -25.57
N PHE A 176 15.71 21.36 -24.72
CA PHE A 176 15.88 21.82 -23.35
C PHE A 176 17.31 22.27 -23.13
N ILE A 177 17.47 23.48 -22.55
CA ILE A 177 18.79 24.03 -22.20
C ILE A 177 18.94 24.07 -20.68
N GLY A 178 20.07 23.57 -20.23
CA GLY A 178 20.55 23.76 -18.88
C GLY A 178 19.99 22.85 -17.81
N ARG A 179 20.43 23.12 -16.62
CA ARG A 179 20.05 22.48 -15.40
C ARG A 179 18.64 22.97 -14.97
N TYR A 180 17.74 22.08 -14.71
CA TYR A 180 16.53 22.45 -14.00
C TYR A 180 16.90 22.90 -12.58
N VAL A 181 16.83 24.20 -12.35
CA VAL A 181 16.98 24.79 -11.01
C VAL A 181 15.60 25.30 -10.59
N ASN A 182 14.98 24.69 -9.60
CA ASN A 182 13.80 25.26 -8.98
C ASN A 182 14.10 26.68 -8.47
N ALA A 183 13.10 27.56 -8.49
CA ALA A 183 13.18 28.90 -7.92
C ALA A 183 13.61 28.94 -6.43
N GLY A 184 13.59 27.76 -5.75
CA GLY A 184 14.10 27.56 -4.39
C GLY A 184 15.51 26.98 -4.28
N GLY A 185 16.25 26.83 -5.37
CA GLY A 185 17.63 26.31 -5.36
C GLY A 185 17.77 24.81 -5.17
N GLU A 186 16.68 24.08 -5.04
CA GLU A 186 16.68 22.63 -4.87
C GLU A 186 16.37 21.90 -6.18
N ASN A 187 17.15 20.86 -6.46
CA ASN A 187 17.03 19.89 -7.55
C ASN A 187 17.64 20.28 -8.90
N SER A 188 18.95 20.35 -8.92
CA SER A 188 19.66 19.99 -10.13
C SER A 188 19.46 18.49 -10.35
N THR A 189 18.73 18.09 -11.40
CA THR A 189 18.70 16.70 -11.82
C THR A 189 20.07 16.33 -12.40
N THR A 190 21.01 16.06 -11.52
CA THR A 190 22.28 15.46 -11.90
C THR A 190 21.95 14.08 -12.48
N PRO A 191 22.54 13.71 -13.63
CA PRO A 191 22.37 12.35 -14.11
C PRO A 191 22.73 11.37 -13.00
N GLY A 192 21.78 10.53 -12.65
CA GLY A 192 21.98 9.48 -11.65
C GLY A 192 22.24 8.15 -12.34
N PHE A 193 23.26 7.47 -11.91
CA PHE A 193 23.57 6.12 -12.33
C PHE A 193 23.68 5.23 -11.10
N SER A 194 23.07 4.05 -11.11
CA SER A 194 23.24 3.05 -10.07
C SER A 194 23.24 1.64 -10.67
N THR A 195 24.09 0.78 -10.10
CA THR A 195 24.14 -0.65 -10.41
C THR A 195 23.77 -1.43 -9.17
N ASN A 196 22.83 -2.35 -9.32
CA ASN A 196 22.38 -3.25 -8.27
C ASN A 196 22.67 -4.70 -8.67
N ILE A 197 23.48 -5.39 -7.87
CA ILE A 197 23.83 -6.80 -8.09
C ILE A 197 23.36 -7.58 -6.87
N TYR A 198 22.59 -8.64 -7.14
CA TYR A 198 22.07 -9.51 -6.11
C TYR A 198 22.24 -10.97 -6.53
N ARG A 199 22.76 -11.80 -5.64
CA ARG A 199 23.00 -13.22 -5.88
C ARG A 199 22.45 -14.06 -4.75
N THR A 200 21.84 -15.16 -5.11
CA THR A 200 21.44 -16.21 -4.17
C THR A 200 21.94 -17.57 -4.61
N GLU A 201 22.23 -18.39 -3.62
CA GLU A 201 22.57 -19.80 -3.80
C GLU A 201 21.82 -20.63 -2.77
N SER A 202 21.20 -21.72 -3.20
CA SER A 202 20.29 -22.50 -2.36
C SER A 202 20.50 -24.01 -2.57
N TYR A 203 20.55 -24.73 -1.47
CA TYR A 203 20.47 -26.17 -1.42
C TYR A 203 19.17 -26.57 -0.76
N LEU A 204 18.41 -27.45 -1.40
CA LEU A 204 17.07 -27.80 -0.94
C LEU A 204 16.87 -29.33 -0.97
N SER A 205 16.13 -29.81 0.01
CA SER A 205 15.67 -31.20 0.05
C SER A 205 14.23 -31.27 0.54
N ARG A 206 13.50 -32.22 0.02
CA ARG A 206 12.12 -32.51 0.42
C ARG A 206 11.91 -34.01 0.48
N PHE A 207 11.15 -34.44 1.45
CA PHE A 207 10.71 -35.80 1.63
C PHE A 207 9.21 -35.84 1.89
N ASN A 208 8.46 -36.62 1.13
CA ASN A 208 7.05 -36.88 1.34
C ASN A 208 6.85 -38.39 1.44
N TYR A 209 6.07 -38.79 2.43
CA TYR A 209 5.68 -40.16 2.63
C TYR A 209 4.18 -40.25 2.82
N ASN A 210 3.58 -41.25 2.21
CA ASN A 210 2.15 -41.52 2.31
C ASN A 210 1.96 -43.02 2.51
N TYR A 211 1.17 -43.40 3.51
CA TYR A 211 0.76 -44.77 3.76
C TYR A 211 -0.73 -44.95 3.54
N ASP A 212 -1.07 -45.87 2.61
CA ASP A 212 -2.45 -46.27 2.26
C ASP A 212 -3.36 -45.07 1.91
N SER A 213 -2.79 -43.97 1.44
CA SER A 213 -3.49 -42.68 1.22
C SER A 213 -4.26 -42.17 2.47
N LYS A 214 -3.85 -42.59 3.66
CA LYS A 214 -4.45 -42.20 4.95
C LYS A 214 -3.54 -41.36 5.81
N TYR A 215 -2.28 -41.75 5.93
CA TYR A 215 -1.30 -41.08 6.78
C TYR A 215 -0.24 -40.43 5.90
N TYR A 216 -0.02 -39.17 6.11
CA TYR A 216 0.91 -38.37 5.34
C TYR A 216 1.97 -37.78 6.26
N LEU A 217 3.21 -37.83 5.83
CA LEU A 217 4.33 -37.15 6.50
C LEU A 217 5.11 -36.40 5.44
N SER A 218 5.45 -35.16 5.73
CA SER A 218 6.30 -34.33 4.88
C SER A 218 7.41 -33.68 5.68
N GLY A 219 8.56 -33.50 5.05
CA GLY A 219 9.68 -32.77 5.62
C GLY A 219 10.42 -32.01 4.54
N SER A 220 10.90 -30.84 4.86
CA SER A 220 11.78 -30.05 3.98
C SER A 220 12.95 -29.46 4.76
N LEU A 221 14.07 -29.32 4.06
CA LEU A 221 15.24 -28.62 4.54
C LEU A 221 15.80 -27.78 3.39
N ARG A 222 16.02 -26.50 3.65
CA ARG A 222 16.58 -25.55 2.69
C ARG A 222 17.68 -24.73 3.35
N ARG A 223 18.80 -24.57 2.66
CA ARG A 223 19.91 -23.73 3.09
C ARG A 223 20.19 -22.70 2.00
N ASP A 224 19.97 -21.43 2.31
CA ASP A 224 20.05 -20.32 1.37
C ASP A 224 21.16 -19.35 1.76
N ALA A 225 21.91 -18.91 0.77
CA ALA A 225 22.82 -17.78 0.88
C ALA A 225 22.32 -16.60 0.09
N ALA A 226 22.46 -15.39 0.63
CA ALA A 226 22.12 -14.15 -0.08
C ALA A 226 23.27 -13.15 0.02
N SER A 227 23.64 -12.55 -1.12
CA SER A 227 24.72 -11.56 -1.19
C SER A 227 24.42 -10.26 -0.44
N LYS A 228 23.18 -10.06 -0.03
CA LYS A 228 22.77 -8.93 0.83
C LYS A 228 23.44 -8.94 2.21
N PHE A 229 23.85 -10.11 2.68
CA PHE A 229 24.47 -10.28 3.99
C PHE A 229 25.98 -10.45 3.88
N THR A 230 26.69 -10.14 4.95
CA THR A 230 28.13 -10.39 5.07
C THR A 230 28.45 -11.88 4.95
N LYS A 231 29.71 -12.21 4.68
CA LYS A 231 30.15 -13.60 4.49
C LYS A 231 29.75 -14.54 5.63
N ASP A 232 29.80 -14.05 6.85
CA ASP A 232 29.55 -14.87 8.06
C ASP A 232 28.04 -15.07 8.33
N ASN A 233 27.18 -14.15 7.86
CA ASN A 233 25.74 -14.13 8.13
C ASN A 233 24.86 -14.43 6.92
N ARG A 234 25.46 -14.70 5.74
CA ARG A 234 24.69 -14.87 4.49
C ARG A 234 23.89 -16.16 4.41
N TRP A 235 24.29 -17.20 5.16
CA TRP A 235 23.64 -18.50 5.11
C TRP A 235 22.54 -18.62 6.15
N GLY A 236 21.29 -18.80 5.69
CA GLY A 236 20.15 -19.19 6.50
C GLY A 236 19.81 -20.67 6.30
N THR A 237 19.33 -21.33 7.35
CA THR A 237 18.84 -22.70 7.28
C THR A 237 17.39 -22.74 7.71
N PHE A 238 16.54 -23.25 6.85
CA PHE A 238 15.09 -23.26 6.99
C PHE A 238 14.58 -24.69 6.84
N TRP A 239 13.54 -25.02 7.58
CA TRP A 239 13.03 -26.38 7.59
C TRP A 239 11.55 -26.42 7.91
N SER A 240 10.87 -27.49 7.50
CA SER A 240 9.50 -27.74 7.90
C SER A 240 9.23 -29.22 8.07
N VAL A 241 8.25 -29.53 8.93
CA VAL A 241 7.66 -30.84 9.08
C VAL A 241 6.15 -30.73 9.08
N GLY A 242 5.48 -31.64 8.40
CA GLY A 242 4.03 -31.67 8.32
C GLY A 242 3.50 -33.11 8.42
N ALA A 243 2.35 -33.26 9.04
CA ALA A 243 1.61 -34.51 9.14
C ALA A 243 0.17 -34.31 8.67
N GLY A 244 -0.39 -35.34 8.03
CA GLY A 244 -1.76 -35.37 7.60
C GLY A 244 -2.42 -36.70 7.92
N TRP A 245 -3.66 -36.65 8.37
CA TRP A 245 -4.46 -37.83 8.64
C TRP A 245 -5.81 -37.73 7.95
N ARG A 246 -6.01 -38.60 6.95
CA ARG A 246 -7.27 -38.72 6.23
C ARG A 246 -8.16 -39.68 7.00
N PHE A 247 -8.75 -39.20 8.09
CA PHE A 247 -9.51 -40.01 9.02
C PHE A 247 -10.84 -40.53 8.44
N SER A 248 -11.35 -39.92 7.37
CA SER A 248 -12.53 -40.46 6.64
C SER A 248 -12.32 -41.87 6.09
N GLU A 249 -11.06 -42.31 5.89
CA GLU A 249 -10.74 -43.65 5.37
C GLU A 249 -10.61 -44.70 6.48
N GLU A 250 -10.78 -44.30 7.73
CA GLU A 250 -10.69 -45.23 8.85
C GLU A 250 -11.91 -46.15 8.98
N SER A 251 -11.67 -47.35 9.52
CA SER A 251 -12.69 -48.37 9.62
C SER A 251 -13.86 -48.00 10.54
N PHE A 252 -13.59 -47.19 11.56
CA PHE A 252 -14.62 -46.74 12.52
C PHE A 252 -15.54 -45.66 11.96
N LEU A 253 -15.21 -45.05 10.80
CA LEU A 253 -16.07 -44.09 10.10
C LEU A 253 -16.76 -44.65 8.84
N LYS A 254 -16.71 -45.97 8.64
CA LYS A 254 -17.32 -46.61 7.48
C LYS A 254 -18.79 -46.27 7.28
N GLU A 255 -19.55 -46.21 8.35
CA GLU A 255 -20.98 -45.88 8.31
C GLU A 255 -21.25 -44.43 7.90
N MET A 256 -20.31 -43.52 8.18
CA MET A 256 -20.41 -42.12 7.81
C MET A 256 -20.10 -41.85 6.34
N LYS A 257 -19.53 -42.82 5.62
CA LYS A 257 -19.22 -42.67 4.16
C LYS A 257 -20.46 -42.44 3.28
N THR A 258 -21.66 -42.62 3.83
CA THR A 258 -22.91 -42.29 3.14
C THR A 258 -23.06 -40.80 2.87
N TRP A 259 -22.46 -39.95 3.71
CA TRP A 259 -22.52 -38.50 3.63
C TRP A 259 -21.15 -37.81 3.77
N LEU A 260 -20.15 -38.42 4.41
CA LEU A 260 -18.77 -37.91 4.54
C LEU A 260 -17.89 -38.55 3.47
N ASP A 261 -17.58 -37.82 2.42
CA ASP A 261 -16.79 -38.30 1.29
C ASP A 261 -15.31 -38.23 1.58
N ASN A 262 -14.85 -37.15 2.23
CA ASN A 262 -13.46 -36.95 2.61
C ASN A 262 -13.38 -36.09 3.87
N ALA A 263 -12.46 -36.45 4.76
CA ALA A 263 -12.06 -35.58 5.87
C ALA A 263 -10.60 -35.85 6.21
N LYS A 264 -9.79 -34.78 6.20
CA LYS A 264 -8.35 -34.83 6.43
C LYS A 264 -7.94 -33.72 7.41
N LEU A 265 -7.37 -34.14 8.53
CA LEU A 265 -6.70 -33.24 9.45
C LEU A 265 -5.23 -33.09 9.00
N ARG A 266 -4.73 -31.88 9.01
CA ARG A 266 -3.32 -31.55 8.68
C ARG A 266 -2.75 -30.62 9.74
N ALA A 267 -1.48 -30.84 10.06
CA ALA A 267 -0.74 -29.94 10.94
C ALA A 267 0.68 -29.81 10.39
N SER A 268 1.20 -28.58 10.44
CA SER A 268 2.57 -28.31 10.06
C SER A 268 3.26 -27.33 11.00
N TYR A 269 4.56 -27.46 11.09
CA TYR A 269 5.42 -26.50 11.75
C TYR A 269 6.71 -26.33 10.95
N GLY A 270 7.14 -25.08 10.78
CA GLY A 270 8.37 -24.79 10.06
C GLY A 270 8.93 -23.43 10.35
N VAL A 271 10.14 -23.21 9.84
CA VAL A 271 10.83 -21.93 9.89
C VAL A 271 11.19 -21.54 8.46
N THR A 272 10.75 -20.36 8.05
CA THR A 272 11.12 -19.77 6.76
C THR A 272 11.95 -18.51 6.97
N GLY A 273 12.83 -18.21 6.01
CA GLY A 273 13.66 -17.02 6.02
C GLY A 273 13.09 -15.90 5.16
N ASN A 274 13.27 -14.66 5.60
CA ASN A 274 12.96 -13.48 4.81
C ASN A 274 14.16 -12.52 4.81
N SER A 275 14.51 -12.01 3.63
CA SER A 275 15.53 -10.96 3.45
C SER A 275 14.95 -9.71 2.77
N ASN A 276 13.62 -9.65 2.53
CA ASN A 276 12.98 -8.57 1.79
C ASN A 276 12.89 -7.25 2.56
N GLY A 277 13.01 -7.28 3.89
CA GLY A 277 13.13 -6.08 4.71
C GLY A 277 14.39 -5.26 4.43
N LEU A 278 15.39 -5.86 3.75
CA LEU A 278 16.48 -5.14 3.11
C LEU A 278 15.97 -4.58 1.78
N THR A 279 15.48 -3.35 1.80
CA THR A 279 14.91 -2.66 0.64
C THR A 279 15.93 -2.46 -0.49
N SER A 280 15.51 -1.92 -1.61
CA SER A 280 16.37 -1.66 -2.80
C SER A 280 17.64 -0.85 -2.51
N TYR A 281 17.67 -0.10 -1.42
CA TYR A 281 18.86 0.59 -0.91
C TYR A 281 19.99 -0.37 -0.57
N TYR A 282 19.64 -1.56 -0.11
CA TYR A 282 20.54 -2.61 0.31
C TYR A 282 20.83 -3.65 -0.78
N LEU A 283 20.24 -3.52 -1.95
CA LEU A 283 20.58 -4.31 -3.13
C LEU A 283 21.93 -3.88 -3.75
N ASN A 284 22.53 -2.81 -3.26
CA ASN A 284 23.85 -2.39 -3.69
C ASN A 284 24.89 -3.39 -3.13
N HIS A 285 25.73 -3.91 -4.00
CA HIS A 285 26.74 -4.93 -3.68
C HIS A 285 27.67 -4.56 -2.52
N TYR A 286 27.81 -3.25 -2.24
CA TYR A 286 28.72 -2.70 -1.23
C TYR A 286 28.00 -2.04 -0.05
N TRP A 287 26.71 -2.29 0.16
CA TRP A 287 25.95 -1.61 1.21
C TRP A 287 26.53 -1.82 2.62
N TYR A 288 27.19 -2.95 2.87
CA TYR A 288 27.85 -3.25 4.14
C TYR A 288 29.28 -2.72 4.27
N TYR A 289 29.81 -2.06 3.23
CA TYR A 289 31.06 -1.31 3.32
C TYR A 289 30.77 0.16 3.58
N ALA A 290 31.45 0.73 4.57
CA ALA A 290 31.39 2.16 4.82
C ALA A 290 32.00 2.93 3.64
N VAL A 291 31.19 3.73 2.97
CA VAL A 291 31.65 4.62 1.90
C VAL A 291 31.74 6.04 2.44
N ALA A 292 32.91 6.61 2.49
CA ALA A 292 33.09 8.00 2.89
C ALA A 292 32.53 8.94 1.80
N THR A 293 31.59 9.77 2.17
CA THR A 293 31.06 10.83 1.31
C THR A 293 31.38 12.19 1.90
N TRP A 294 31.81 13.13 1.02
CA TRP A 294 31.98 14.52 1.40
C TRP A 294 30.61 15.20 1.42
N GLN A 295 30.15 15.64 2.58
CA GLN A 295 29.01 16.54 2.66
C GLN A 295 29.52 17.97 2.84
N THR A 296 29.26 18.81 1.86
CA THR A 296 29.35 20.25 2.00
C THR A 296 27.98 20.77 2.41
N SER A 297 27.82 21.14 3.67
CA SER A 297 26.63 21.88 4.10
C SER A 297 26.82 23.34 3.68
N SER A 298 26.04 23.82 2.73
CA SER A 298 25.93 25.27 2.46
C SER A 298 24.94 25.88 3.47
N SER A 299 25.44 26.37 4.58
CA SER A 299 24.63 27.33 5.34
C SER A 299 24.61 28.64 4.53
N GLY A 300 23.43 29.24 4.32
CA GLY A 300 23.26 30.47 3.53
C GLY A 300 23.97 31.73 4.05
N THR A 301 24.93 31.58 4.94
CA THR A 301 25.74 32.66 5.55
C THR A 301 27.13 32.82 4.93
N GLY A 302 27.46 32.09 3.85
CA GLY A 302 28.74 32.25 3.16
C GLY A 302 29.97 31.73 3.91
N VAL A 303 29.78 31.10 5.06
CA VAL A 303 30.86 30.44 5.80
C VAL A 303 30.87 28.97 5.35
N PRO A 304 32.02 28.40 4.90
CA PRO A 304 32.08 26.96 4.65
C PRO A 304 31.74 26.24 5.95
N ALA A 305 30.59 25.59 5.97
CA ALA A 305 30.28 24.68 7.08
C ALA A 305 31.33 23.59 7.10
N SER A 306 31.76 23.21 8.30
CA SER A 306 32.78 22.19 8.55
C SER A 306 32.54 20.98 7.66
N THR A 307 33.54 20.64 6.87
CA THR A 307 33.51 19.46 6.00
C THR A 307 33.58 18.24 6.90
N ALA A 308 32.45 17.62 7.16
CA ALA A 308 32.42 16.34 7.86
C ALA A 308 32.50 15.20 6.84
N ILE A 309 33.41 14.29 7.00
CA ILE A 309 33.42 13.02 6.28
C ILE A 309 32.34 12.15 6.91
N ARG A 310 31.28 11.92 6.16
CA ARG A 310 30.21 11.04 6.59
C ARG A 310 30.32 9.73 5.79
N THR A 311 30.29 8.60 6.47
CA THR A 311 30.22 7.29 5.82
C THR A 311 28.79 7.03 5.38
N GLY A 312 28.49 7.27 4.11
CA GLY A 312 27.17 6.97 3.53
C GLY A 312 25.98 7.68 4.21
N ASN A 313 24.77 7.36 3.79
CA ASN A 313 23.54 7.85 4.40
C ASN A 313 23.04 6.99 5.58
N ASP A 314 23.53 5.76 5.70
CA ASP A 314 23.11 4.81 6.71
C ASP A 314 24.32 4.22 7.46
N LEU A 315 24.15 4.00 8.77
CA LEU A 315 25.13 3.30 9.57
C LEU A 315 25.14 1.81 9.18
N VAL A 316 26.30 1.32 8.76
CA VAL A 316 26.45 -0.05 8.29
C VAL A 316 26.56 -1.01 9.47
N ARG A 317 25.77 -2.09 9.43
CA ARG A 317 25.85 -3.20 10.38
C ARG A 317 26.28 -4.48 9.68
N SER A 318 27.40 -5.03 10.14
CA SER A 318 27.95 -6.29 9.63
C SER A 318 27.30 -7.54 10.21
N ASP A 319 26.50 -7.39 11.26
CA ASP A 319 25.83 -8.47 12.01
C ASP A 319 24.40 -8.75 11.53
N LEU A 320 23.90 -8.04 10.49
CA LEU A 320 22.59 -8.29 9.93
C LEU A 320 22.46 -9.71 9.38
N THR A 321 21.34 -10.35 9.69
CA THR A 321 21.01 -11.71 9.28
C THR A 321 19.56 -11.84 8.84
N TRP A 322 19.18 -13.04 8.43
CA TRP A 322 17.83 -13.37 8.00
C TRP A 322 16.79 -13.13 9.10
N GLU A 323 15.64 -12.58 8.72
CA GLU A 323 14.45 -12.72 9.54
C GLU A 323 13.98 -14.16 9.51
N ASN A 324 13.56 -14.69 10.65
CA ASN A 324 13.03 -16.05 10.76
C ASN A 324 11.54 -16.00 11.09
N ILE A 325 10.73 -16.65 10.28
CA ILE A 325 9.30 -16.76 10.51
C ILE A 325 8.99 -18.19 10.92
N HIS A 326 8.66 -18.36 12.19
CA HIS A 326 8.16 -19.61 12.76
C HIS A 326 6.68 -19.71 12.48
N GLN A 327 6.26 -20.76 11.77
CA GLN A 327 4.90 -20.94 11.29
C GLN A 327 4.33 -22.24 11.86
N PHE A 328 3.21 -22.13 12.54
CA PHE A 328 2.38 -23.26 12.94
C PHE A 328 1.04 -23.15 12.22
N ASP A 329 0.63 -24.23 11.54
CA ASP A 329 -0.61 -24.31 10.82
C ASP A 329 -1.35 -25.59 11.20
N LEU A 330 -2.68 -25.48 11.43
CA LEU A 330 -3.59 -26.59 11.68
C LEU A 330 -4.79 -26.44 10.77
N GLY A 331 -5.05 -27.45 9.93
CA GLY A 331 -6.11 -27.39 8.94
C GLY A 331 -6.98 -28.63 8.95
N LEU A 332 -8.24 -28.43 8.58
CA LEU A 332 -9.25 -29.48 8.35
C LEU A 332 -9.83 -29.30 6.95
N ASP A 333 -9.56 -30.24 6.06
CA ASP A 333 -10.19 -30.33 4.75
C ASP A 333 -11.35 -31.32 4.82
N PHE A 334 -12.50 -30.99 4.24
CA PHE A 334 -13.65 -31.89 4.22
C PHE A 334 -14.45 -31.81 2.93
N SER A 335 -15.12 -32.91 2.62
CA SER A 335 -16.07 -33.04 1.53
C SER A 335 -17.22 -33.92 1.96
N VAL A 336 -18.43 -33.42 1.77
CA VAL A 336 -19.65 -34.11 2.23
C VAL A 336 -20.74 -34.12 1.17
N LEU A 337 -21.71 -35.03 1.34
CA LEU A 337 -22.90 -35.17 0.51
C LEU A 337 -22.58 -35.41 -0.99
N ARG A 338 -21.69 -36.36 -1.25
CA ARG A 338 -21.19 -36.68 -2.59
C ARG A 338 -20.48 -35.47 -3.23
N SER A 339 -19.60 -34.85 -2.46
CA SER A 339 -18.86 -33.64 -2.82
C SER A 339 -19.74 -32.47 -3.28
N ARG A 340 -20.95 -32.38 -2.72
CA ARG A 340 -21.81 -31.21 -2.93
C ARG A 340 -21.38 -30.03 -2.07
N ILE A 341 -20.79 -30.31 -0.92
CA ILE A 341 -20.17 -29.28 -0.08
C ILE A 341 -18.73 -29.71 0.17
N THR A 342 -17.82 -28.83 -0.15
CA THR A 342 -16.38 -28.96 0.14
C THR A 342 -15.93 -27.74 0.93
N GLY A 343 -14.94 -27.94 1.78
CA GLY A 343 -14.41 -26.79 2.54
C GLY A 343 -13.09 -27.08 3.20
N ALA A 344 -12.47 -26.01 3.63
CA ALA A 344 -11.26 -26.00 4.45
C ALA A 344 -11.44 -25.02 5.63
N LEU A 345 -10.93 -25.42 6.77
CA LEU A 345 -10.82 -24.59 7.97
C LEU A 345 -9.37 -24.59 8.38
N ASP A 346 -8.76 -23.41 8.48
CA ASP A 346 -7.36 -23.24 8.82
C ASP A 346 -7.18 -22.31 10.02
N PHE A 347 -6.32 -22.72 10.92
CA PHE A 347 -5.80 -21.88 11.99
C PHE A 347 -4.29 -21.78 11.82
N TYR A 348 -3.75 -20.56 11.89
CA TYR A 348 -2.32 -20.32 11.83
C TYR A 348 -1.83 -19.39 12.93
N ASP A 349 -0.56 -19.57 13.29
CA ASP A 349 0.17 -18.74 14.24
C ASP A 349 1.61 -18.56 13.74
N HIS A 350 1.85 -17.41 13.11
CA HIS A 350 3.13 -17.07 12.51
C HIS A 350 3.84 -16.03 13.38
N LYS A 351 5.07 -16.35 13.78
CA LYS A 351 5.90 -15.49 14.62
C LYS A 351 7.19 -15.16 13.90
N THR A 352 7.32 -13.91 13.47
CA THR A 352 8.56 -13.36 12.95
C THR A 352 9.48 -13.01 14.12
N VAL A 353 10.70 -13.53 14.11
CA VAL A 353 11.76 -13.17 15.04
C VAL A 353 12.94 -12.60 14.26
N ASN A 354 13.77 -11.81 14.91
CA ASN A 354 14.87 -11.11 14.27
C ASN A 354 14.37 -10.22 13.10
N SER A 355 13.18 -9.61 13.26
CA SER A 355 12.65 -8.73 12.21
C SER A 355 13.57 -7.54 12.02
N LEU A 356 13.80 -7.20 10.74
CA LEU A 356 14.59 -6.04 10.35
C LEU A 356 13.82 -4.77 10.70
N PHE A 357 14.40 -3.98 11.57
CA PHE A 357 13.77 -2.81 12.15
C PHE A 357 14.77 -1.65 12.26
N ASN A 358 14.33 -0.44 11.88
CA ASN A 358 15.13 0.76 12.07
C ASN A 358 15.17 1.15 13.54
N GLN A 359 16.32 1.00 14.14
CA GLN A 359 16.60 1.34 15.54
C GLN A 359 17.08 2.77 15.65
N SER A 360 16.53 3.54 16.57
CA SER A 360 17.06 4.86 16.92
C SER A 360 18.40 4.73 17.62
N VAL A 361 19.36 5.54 17.21
CA VAL A 361 20.71 5.57 17.80
C VAL A 361 21.08 7.00 18.17
N SER A 362 21.89 7.15 19.22
CA SER A 362 22.39 8.46 19.61
C SER A 362 23.29 9.05 18.52
N PRO A 363 22.99 10.22 17.95
CA PRO A 363 23.83 10.83 16.94
C PRO A 363 25.26 11.08 17.39
N LEU A 364 25.44 11.30 18.69
CA LEU A 364 26.76 11.54 19.30
C LEU A 364 27.64 10.27 19.27
N ALA A 365 27.03 9.11 19.52
CA ALA A 365 27.73 7.83 19.54
C ALA A 365 27.85 7.17 18.15
N SER A 366 27.04 7.59 17.20
CA SER A 366 26.88 6.98 15.86
C SER A 366 27.41 7.88 14.72
N ALA A 367 28.32 8.78 14.99
CA ALA A 367 28.90 9.69 14.00
C ALA A 367 27.82 10.55 13.24
N GLY A 368 26.75 10.92 13.95
CA GLY A 368 25.68 11.77 13.43
C GLY A 368 24.51 11.02 12.78
N TYR A 369 24.50 9.70 12.83
CA TYR A 369 23.33 8.92 12.40
C TYR A 369 22.26 8.92 13.50
N THR A 370 21.01 8.96 13.08
CA THR A 370 19.84 8.92 13.99
C THR A 370 19.18 7.55 14.02
N THR A 371 19.43 6.73 13.00
CA THR A 371 18.86 5.39 12.88
C THR A 371 19.87 4.39 12.33
N VAL A 372 19.68 3.13 12.67
CA VAL A 372 20.43 1.99 12.14
C VAL A 372 19.47 0.81 11.95
N LEU A 373 19.59 0.11 10.82
CA LEU A 373 18.83 -1.11 10.60
C LEU A 373 19.41 -2.25 11.42
N GLY A 374 18.59 -3.01 12.12
CA GLY A 374 19.00 -4.16 12.93
C GLY A 374 17.94 -5.25 13.01
N ASN A 375 18.36 -6.47 13.35
CA ASN A 375 17.47 -7.59 13.62
C ASN A 375 16.98 -7.52 15.07
N ALA A 376 15.85 -6.86 15.32
CA ALA A 376 15.51 -6.43 16.68
C ALA A 376 14.08 -6.77 17.12
N ALA A 377 13.12 -6.68 16.23
CA ALA A 377 11.71 -6.81 16.60
C ALA A 377 11.19 -8.24 16.51
N LYS A 378 10.13 -8.51 17.26
CA LYS A 378 9.33 -9.75 17.15
C LYS A 378 7.88 -9.36 16.87
N VAL A 379 7.31 -9.97 15.84
CA VAL A 379 5.93 -9.73 15.40
C VAL A 379 5.20 -11.05 15.31
N ARG A 380 3.92 -11.08 15.67
CA ARG A 380 3.06 -12.25 15.56
C ARG A 380 1.88 -11.94 14.66
N ASN A 381 1.65 -12.79 13.68
CA ASN A 381 0.45 -12.81 12.88
C ASN A 381 -0.32 -14.11 13.17
N ARG A 382 -1.53 -13.99 13.69
CA ARG A 382 -2.38 -15.12 14.06
C ARG A 382 -3.74 -14.95 13.41
N GLY A 383 -4.24 -16.04 12.83
CA GLY A 383 -5.50 -15.95 12.10
C GLY A 383 -6.24 -17.27 12.00
N PHE A 384 -7.44 -17.13 11.45
CA PHE A 384 -8.34 -18.22 11.12
C PHE A 384 -8.91 -17.99 9.73
N GLU A 385 -8.95 -19.03 8.91
CA GLU A 385 -9.44 -18.99 7.53
C GLU A 385 -10.54 -20.02 7.32
N ILE A 386 -11.53 -19.65 6.53
CA ILE A 386 -12.66 -20.51 6.13
C ILE A 386 -12.76 -20.46 4.62
N GLU A 387 -12.89 -21.63 3.99
CA GLU A 387 -13.29 -21.79 2.60
C GLU A 387 -14.41 -22.81 2.51
N LEU A 388 -15.50 -22.45 1.83
CA LEU A 388 -16.67 -23.30 1.65
C LEU A 388 -17.17 -23.16 0.22
N ASP A 389 -17.30 -24.29 -0.49
CA ASP A 389 -17.96 -24.38 -1.78
C ASP A 389 -19.14 -25.34 -1.71
N ALA A 390 -20.28 -24.94 -2.28
CA ALA A 390 -21.49 -25.72 -2.25
C ALA A 390 -22.23 -25.70 -3.59
N ASP A 391 -22.54 -26.89 -4.11
CA ASP A 391 -23.49 -27.07 -5.20
C ASP A 391 -24.92 -27.06 -4.64
N ILE A 392 -25.52 -25.88 -4.58
CA ILE A 392 -26.90 -25.71 -4.06
C ILE A 392 -27.91 -26.47 -4.93
N ILE A 393 -27.72 -26.38 -6.25
CA ILE A 393 -28.51 -27.12 -7.23
C ILE A 393 -27.53 -27.92 -8.09
N ARG A 394 -27.73 -29.23 -8.20
CA ARG A 394 -26.93 -30.11 -9.03
C ARG A 394 -27.87 -31.06 -9.80
N LYS A 395 -28.32 -30.60 -10.98
CA LYS A 395 -29.15 -31.35 -11.92
C LYS A 395 -28.44 -31.42 -13.27
N LYS A 396 -28.89 -32.33 -14.15
CA LYS A 396 -28.30 -32.55 -15.46
C LYS A 396 -28.09 -31.27 -16.28
N ASP A 397 -29.11 -30.40 -16.30
CA ASP A 397 -29.11 -29.18 -17.14
C ASP A 397 -29.07 -27.90 -16.31
N LEU A 398 -28.91 -27.98 -14.97
CA LEU A 398 -28.90 -26.86 -14.07
C LEU A 398 -27.98 -27.12 -12.89
N THR A 399 -26.90 -26.35 -12.80
CA THR A 399 -26.00 -26.34 -11.65
C THR A 399 -25.90 -24.92 -11.10
N LEU A 400 -26.13 -24.78 -9.79
CA LEU A 400 -25.89 -23.55 -9.06
C LEU A 400 -24.89 -23.82 -7.95
N SER A 401 -23.72 -23.21 -8.04
CA SER A 401 -22.65 -23.33 -7.05
C SER A 401 -22.41 -21.97 -6.37
N VAL A 402 -22.15 -22.00 -5.10
CA VAL A 402 -21.80 -20.85 -4.27
C VAL A 402 -20.53 -21.17 -3.52
N GLY A 403 -19.52 -20.30 -3.66
CA GLY A 403 -18.29 -20.35 -2.89
C GLY A 403 -18.20 -19.14 -1.96
N ILE A 404 -17.75 -19.33 -0.74
CA ILE A 404 -17.44 -18.29 0.21
C ILE A 404 -16.10 -18.58 0.85
N ASN A 405 -15.27 -17.56 0.95
CA ASN A 405 -14.06 -17.60 1.77
C ASN A 405 -13.97 -16.40 2.70
N GLY A 406 -13.23 -16.56 3.78
CA GLY A 406 -13.03 -15.48 4.74
C GLY A 406 -11.82 -15.74 5.63
N THR A 407 -11.09 -14.65 5.91
CA THR A 407 -9.92 -14.66 6.80
C THR A 407 -10.11 -13.62 7.89
N HIS A 408 -9.89 -14.05 9.13
CA HIS A 408 -9.75 -13.19 10.30
C HIS A 408 -8.33 -13.28 10.82
N TYR A 409 -7.65 -12.14 11.02
CA TYR A 409 -6.29 -12.15 11.55
C TYR A 409 -5.97 -10.89 12.36
N ARG A 410 -4.91 -11.00 13.18
CA ARG A 410 -4.33 -9.88 13.94
C ARG A 410 -2.82 -9.94 13.86
N THR A 411 -2.22 -8.78 13.64
CA THR A 411 -0.78 -8.60 13.62
C THR A 411 -0.35 -7.81 14.86
N THR A 412 0.36 -8.46 15.77
CA THR A 412 0.70 -7.92 17.10
C THR A 412 2.21 -7.77 17.22
N LEU A 413 2.67 -6.63 17.71
CA LEU A 413 4.05 -6.41 18.10
C LEU A 413 4.31 -7.15 19.43
N LEU A 414 5.22 -8.14 19.44
CA LEU A 414 5.50 -8.91 20.64
C LEU A 414 6.61 -8.28 21.49
N SER A 415 7.66 -7.82 20.85
CA SER A 415 8.75 -7.14 21.56
C SER A 415 9.61 -6.31 20.60
N VAL A 416 10.21 -5.29 21.15
CA VAL A 416 11.35 -4.53 20.60
C VAL A 416 12.46 -4.46 21.65
N PRO A 417 13.72 -4.14 21.28
CA PRO A 417 14.76 -3.87 22.27
C PRO A 417 14.36 -2.76 23.23
N ALA A 418 14.69 -2.90 24.50
CA ALA A 418 14.29 -1.94 25.55
C ALA A 418 14.84 -0.52 25.31
N ASP A 419 16.01 -0.41 24.70
CA ASP A 419 16.65 0.84 24.30
C ASP A 419 15.94 1.56 23.12
N GLN A 420 15.02 0.86 22.45
CA GLN A 420 14.21 1.40 21.35
C GLN A 420 12.82 1.88 21.80
N ILE A 421 12.42 1.57 23.01
CA ILE A 421 11.23 2.13 23.62
C ILE A 421 11.60 3.55 24.10
N PRO A 422 10.99 4.60 23.56
CA PRO A 422 11.27 5.96 24.04
C PRO A 422 11.09 6.03 25.55
N ASN A 423 11.96 6.77 26.23
CA ASN A 423 11.74 7.07 27.64
C ASN A 423 10.36 7.70 27.80
N TYR A 424 9.56 7.11 28.65
CA TYR A 424 8.27 7.66 28.97
C TYR A 424 8.45 9.04 29.61
N ASP A 425 7.93 10.04 28.97
CA ASP A 425 7.84 11.40 29.47
C ASP A 425 6.37 11.67 29.77
N GLU A 426 6.03 12.05 30.98
CA GLU A 426 4.68 12.40 31.40
C GLU A 426 4.13 13.61 30.64
N THR A 427 5.00 14.38 29.97
CA THR A 427 4.61 15.46 29.06
C THR A 427 4.06 14.93 27.72
N MET A 428 4.44 13.70 27.34
CA MET A 428 3.88 13.06 26.18
C MET A 428 2.57 12.39 26.57
N ASP A 429 1.47 12.81 25.97
CA ASP A 429 0.15 12.18 26.12
C ASP A 429 0.09 10.80 25.44
N LEU A 430 1.07 9.94 25.75
CA LEU A 430 1.23 8.59 25.22
C LEU A 430 1.06 7.55 26.32
N PRO A 431 0.41 6.41 26.04
CA PRO A 431 0.40 5.29 26.97
C PRO A 431 1.83 4.81 27.26
N LYS A 432 2.10 4.46 28.52
CA LYS A 432 3.41 3.98 28.95
C LYS A 432 3.90 2.82 28.08
N GLY A 433 5.15 2.89 27.63
CA GLY A 433 5.77 1.87 26.79
C GLY A 433 5.29 1.89 25.32
N CYS A 434 4.58 2.96 24.95
CA CYS A 434 4.14 3.16 23.57
C CYS A 434 4.90 4.32 22.92
N TRP A 435 4.94 4.32 21.60
CA TRP A 435 5.48 5.40 20.77
C TRP A 435 4.67 5.53 19.49
N THR A 436 4.82 6.63 18.79
CA THR A 436 4.14 6.89 17.52
C THR A 436 5.07 6.70 16.34
N VAL A 437 4.52 6.16 15.26
CA VAL A 437 5.19 6.07 13.95
C VAL A 437 4.29 6.74 12.92
N ALA A 438 4.85 7.66 12.14
CA ALA A 438 4.09 8.31 11.07
C ALA A 438 3.62 7.28 10.05
N THR A 439 2.38 7.44 9.55
CA THR A 439 1.91 6.65 8.41
C THR A 439 2.75 6.99 7.17
N GLU A 440 2.91 6.05 6.23
CA GLU A 440 3.77 6.25 5.05
C GLU A 440 3.40 7.49 4.25
N ASP A 441 2.12 7.74 4.08
CA ASP A 441 1.62 8.89 3.32
C ASP A 441 1.92 10.21 4.01
N MET A 442 1.95 10.24 5.35
CA MET A 442 2.35 11.40 6.12
C MET A 442 3.85 11.66 6.04
N ALA A 443 4.66 10.61 6.00
CA ALA A 443 6.10 10.71 5.81
C ALA A 443 6.47 11.26 4.42
N GLN A 444 5.75 10.83 3.37
CA GLN A 444 5.97 11.32 1.99
C GLN A 444 5.49 12.76 1.77
N ALA A 445 4.47 13.20 2.49
CA ALA A 445 3.93 14.56 2.36
C ALA A 445 4.87 15.66 2.92
N GLY A 446 6.02 15.31 3.47
CA GLY A 446 6.96 16.26 4.07
C GLY A 446 6.36 16.99 5.27
N THR A 447 5.33 16.43 5.90
CA THR A 447 4.50 17.06 6.93
C THR A 447 5.15 17.11 8.31
N ALA A 448 6.41 16.71 8.45
CA ALA A 448 7.21 16.99 9.64
C ALA A 448 7.22 18.49 10.01
N SER A 449 6.86 19.37 9.06
CA SER A 449 6.74 20.82 9.26
C SER A 449 5.40 21.30 9.83
N HIS A 450 4.40 20.44 9.96
CA HIS A 450 3.07 20.83 10.48
C HIS A 450 2.97 20.63 12.00
N ALA A 451 3.95 21.12 12.74
CA ALA A 451 3.94 21.18 14.20
C ALA A 451 3.59 19.83 14.90
N GLY A 452 4.13 18.73 14.39
CA GLY A 452 3.94 17.40 14.99
C GLY A 452 2.54 16.81 14.84
N ARG A 453 1.66 17.40 14.03
CA ARG A 453 0.30 16.92 13.83
C ARG A 453 0.19 16.03 12.61
N GLY A 454 -0.40 14.88 12.80
CA GLY A 454 -0.56 13.89 11.73
C GLY A 454 -1.39 12.70 12.19
N ILE A 455 -1.43 11.71 11.34
CA ILE A 455 -2.00 10.42 11.63
C ILE A 455 -0.83 9.49 11.91
N PHE A 456 -0.87 8.85 13.06
CA PHE A 456 0.21 7.97 13.50
C PHE A 456 -0.32 6.57 13.75
N TYR A 457 0.58 5.61 13.72
CA TYR A 457 0.38 4.33 14.38
C TYR A 457 0.89 4.42 15.81
N LEU A 458 0.07 3.99 16.75
CA LEU A 458 0.50 3.78 18.13
C LEU A 458 1.16 2.40 18.23
N ARG A 459 2.46 2.38 18.46
CA ARG A 459 3.25 1.17 18.66
C ARG A 459 3.46 0.93 20.15
N GLY A 460 3.51 -0.34 20.53
CA GLY A 460 3.80 -0.80 21.89
C GLY A 460 3.71 -2.31 21.95
N GLU A 461 4.38 -2.93 22.93
CA GLU A 461 4.30 -4.38 23.12
C GLU A 461 2.85 -4.80 23.42
N GLY A 462 2.38 -5.84 22.74
CA GLY A 462 1.01 -6.33 22.81
C GLY A 462 0.00 -5.56 21.96
N LYS A 463 0.38 -4.46 21.33
CA LYS A 463 -0.51 -3.64 20.47
C LYS A 463 -0.56 -4.19 19.05
N ASP A 464 -1.69 -3.93 18.38
CA ASP A 464 -1.83 -4.11 16.94
C ASP A 464 -0.86 -3.17 16.19
N LEU A 465 -0.19 -3.66 15.15
CA LEU A 465 0.77 -2.87 14.38
C LEU A 465 0.15 -1.69 13.64
N PHE A 466 -1.12 -1.77 13.32
CA PHE A 466 -1.86 -0.79 12.51
C PHE A 466 -2.89 -0.01 13.34
N ASN A 467 -2.66 0.11 14.65
CA ASN A 467 -3.52 0.85 15.56
C ASN A 467 -3.36 2.35 15.34
N LEU A 468 -4.41 3.01 14.83
CA LEU A 468 -4.40 4.42 14.49
C LEU A 468 -4.48 5.31 15.71
N TYR A 469 -3.70 6.38 15.71
CA TYR A 469 -3.55 7.34 16.80
C TYR A 469 -3.60 8.77 16.25
N MET A 470 -4.63 9.52 16.63
CA MET A 470 -4.90 10.84 16.08
C MET A 470 -5.80 11.68 17.00
N PRO A 471 -5.87 13.02 16.79
CA PRO A 471 -6.77 13.88 17.54
C PRO A 471 -8.24 13.54 17.29
N LYS A 472 -9.06 13.67 18.33
CA LYS A 472 -10.52 13.50 18.23
C LYS A 472 -11.23 14.86 18.17
N TYR A 473 -12.17 14.95 17.25
CA TYR A 473 -13.10 16.05 17.15
C TYR A 473 -14.14 16.00 18.27
N ALA A 474 -14.43 17.15 18.89
CA ALA A 474 -15.34 17.27 20.04
C ALA A 474 -16.60 18.09 19.73
N GLY A 475 -16.83 18.45 18.46
CA GLY A 475 -17.97 19.24 18.03
C GLY A 475 -17.59 20.67 17.69
N VAL A 476 -18.57 21.56 17.73
CA VAL A 476 -18.45 22.99 17.44
C VAL A 476 -18.75 23.79 18.69
N ASP A 477 -18.04 24.87 18.90
CA ASP A 477 -18.42 25.88 19.89
C ASP A 477 -19.65 26.64 19.37
N GLU A 478 -20.75 26.56 20.09
CA GLU A 478 -22.04 27.13 19.69
C GLU A 478 -22.01 28.65 19.52
N LYS A 479 -21.12 29.35 20.23
CA LYS A 479 -21.01 30.80 20.21
C LYS A 479 -20.12 31.32 19.11
N SER A 480 -18.96 30.68 18.94
CA SER A 480 -17.93 31.15 18.01
C SER A 480 -17.95 30.43 16.67
N GLY A 481 -18.56 29.25 16.58
CA GLY A 481 -18.50 28.41 15.41
C GLY A 481 -17.15 27.71 15.20
N LEU A 482 -16.22 27.82 16.13
CA LEU A 482 -14.91 27.21 16.08
C LEU A 482 -14.99 25.69 16.33
N PRO A 483 -14.12 24.90 15.73
CA PRO A 483 -14.04 23.47 16.03
C PRO A 483 -13.49 23.25 17.44
N LEU A 484 -14.06 22.27 18.12
CA LEU A 484 -13.59 21.82 19.43
C LEU A 484 -12.90 20.45 19.29
N TYR A 485 -11.89 20.27 20.11
CA TYR A 485 -11.08 19.04 20.20
C TYR A 485 -11.11 18.51 21.61
N TRP A 486 -10.92 17.21 21.75
CA TRP A 486 -10.69 16.61 23.05
C TRP A 486 -9.24 16.83 23.47
N HIS A 487 -9.06 17.35 24.68
CA HIS A 487 -7.78 17.49 25.37
C HIS A 487 -7.82 16.66 26.65
N ARG A 488 -6.81 15.81 26.87
CA ARG A 488 -6.61 15.08 28.12
C ARG A 488 -5.62 15.88 28.96
N VAL A 489 -6.10 16.35 30.12
CA VAL A 489 -5.30 17.18 31.03
C VAL A 489 -4.09 16.39 31.53
N THR A 490 -2.90 16.92 31.32
CA THR A 490 -1.62 16.34 31.74
C THR A 490 -1.16 16.89 33.09
N TYR A 491 -0.07 16.32 33.60
CA TYR A 491 0.54 16.83 34.83
C TYR A 491 0.97 18.29 34.70
N TYR A 492 1.57 18.68 33.61
CA TYR A 492 2.08 20.04 33.39
C TYR A 492 0.99 21.05 33.02
N ASP A 493 -0.18 20.62 32.66
CA ASP A 493 -1.33 21.52 32.49
C ASP A 493 -1.80 22.10 33.82
N VAL A 494 -1.66 21.35 34.91
CA VAL A 494 -2.13 21.73 36.25
C VAL A 494 -0.97 22.12 37.18
N ASN A 495 0.28 21.74 36.82
CA ASN A 495 1.46 22.09 37.61
C ASN A 495 2.45 22.89 36.74
N MET A 496 3.12 23.85 37.38
CA MET A 496 4.17 24.60 36.70
C MET A 496 5.38 23.70 36.41
N ASN A 497 5.93 23.81 35.22
CA ASN A 497 7.20 23.17 34.88
C ASN A 497 8.32 23.81 35.71
N GLU A 498 9.01 23.03 36.52
CA GLU A 498 10.04 23.53 37.44
C GLU A 498 11.23 24.19 36.74
N THR A 499 11.54 23.78 35.51
CA THR A 499 12.66 24.28 34.71
C THR A 499 12.30 25.61 34.02
N THR A 500 11.08 25.76 33.52
CA THR A 500 10.66 26.91 32.74
C THR A 500 9.84 27.94 33.56
N GLY A 501 9.30 27.52 34.69
CA GLY A 501 8.43 28.35 35.55
C GLY A 501 7.06 28.67 34.96
N VAL A 502 6.62 27.92 33.93
CA VAL A 502 5.36 28.16 33.26
C VAL A 502 4.53 26.87 33.17
N TYR A 503 3.21 27.03 33.11
CA TYR A 503 2.31 25.91 32.79
C TYR A 503 2.44 25.51 31.31
N GLU A 504 2.31 24.23 31.03
CA GLU A 504 1.99 23.79 29.68
C GLU A 504 0.68 24.46 29.25
N HIS A 505 0.55 24.82 28.00
CA HIS A 505 -0.63 25.52 27.50
C HIS A 505 -1.06 26.78 28.26
N GLY A 506 -0.10 27.48 28.90
CA GLY A 506 -0.29 28.80 29.52
C GLY A 506 -1.26 28.83 30.69
N GLY A 507 -1.45 27.74 31.42
CA GLY A 507 -2.33 27.64 32.58
C GLY A 507 -3.82 27.54 32.26
N ARG A 508 -4.18 27.34 30.98
CA ARG A 508 -5.59 27.20 30.51
C ARG A 508 -6.33 26.09 31.26
N TYR A 509 -5.64 25.03 31.61
CA TYR A 509 -6.21 23.84 32.24
C TYR A 509 -5.87 23.68 33.73
N ALA A 510 -5.24 24.66 34.33
CA ALA A 510 -4.75 24.60 35.71
C ALA A 510 -5.82 24.27 36.77
N ASN A 511 -7.11 24.50 36.47
CA ASN A 511 -8.23 24.24 37.39
C ASN A 511 -8.83 22.84 37.23
N TYR A 512 -8.32 22.01 36.29
CA TYR A 512 -8.77 20.65 36.07
C TYR A 512 -7.86 19.63 36.77
N LYS A 513 -8.23 18.37 36.76
CA LYS A 513 -7.44 17.27 37.33
C LYS A 513 -6.71 16.54 36.21
N VAL A 514 -5.51 16.03 36.49
CA VAL A 514 -4.77 15.17 35.59
C VAL A 514 -5.66 13.97 35.16
N GLY A 515 -5.75 13.76 33.86
CA GLY A 515 -6.58 12.71 33.25
C GLY A 515 -8.00 13.13 32.88
N ASP A 516 -8.47 14.32 33.28
CA ASP A 516 -9.74 14.85 32.81
C ASP A 516 -9.73 15.04 31.30
N ASN A 517 -10.86 14.72 30.65
CA ASN A 517 -11.05 15.03 29.24
C ASN A 517 -11.90 16.29 29.12
N VAL A 518 -11.32 17.34 28.58
CA VAL A 518 -11.94 18.64 28.39
C VAL A 518 -11.99 19.00 26.91
N LYS A 519 -12.88 19.92 26.55
CA LYS A 519 -12.94 20.46 25.20
C LYS A 519 -12.07 21.69 25.09
N THR A 520 -11.32 21.80 24.00
CA THR A 520 -10.49 22.96 23.67
C THR A 520 -10.76 23.41 22.23
N ASP A 521 -10.74 24.70 21.99
CA ASP A 521 -10.77 25.33 20.66
C ASP A 521 -9.37 25.51 20.09
N VAL A 522 -8.33 25.19 20.88
CA VAL A 522 -6.94 25.28 20.47
C VAL A 522 -6.49 23.91 19.92
N ALA A 523 -6.37 23.85 18.62
CA ALA A 523 -5.96 22.61 17.96
C ALA A 523 -4.56 22.11 18.41
N ALA A 524 -3.67 23.00 18.86
CA ALA A 524 -2.35 22.66 19.39
C ALA A 524 -2.43 21.80 20.65
N ASP A 525 -3.44 22.04 21.45
CA ASP A 525 -3.65 21.37 22.72
C ASP A 525 -4.41 20.04 22.54
N ALA A 526 -4.90 19.71 21.32
CA ALA A 526 -5.65 18.50 21.08
C ALA A 526 -4.84 17.25 21.39
N SER A 527 -5.31 16.44 22.32
CA SER A 527 -4.71 15.16 22.66
C SER A 527 -4.99 14.09 21.60
N TYR A 528 -4.10 13.13 21.52
CA TYR A 528 -4.21 11.99 20.61
C TYR A 528 -4.88 10.81 21.32
N TYR A 529 -5.67 10.07 20.56
CA TYR A 529 -6.42 8.91 21.04
C TYR A 529 -6.29 7.73 20.10
N GLU A 530 -6.36 6.52 20.64
CA GLU A 530 -6.55 5.31 19.84
C GLU A 530 -7.96 5.37 19.23
N VAL A 531 -8.03 5.39 17.90
CA VAL A 531 -9.31 5.53 17.16
C VAL A 531 -9.73 4.25 16.43
N GLY A 532 -8.98 3.19 16.61
CA GLY A 532 -9.19 1.87 16.01
C GLY A 532 -8.01 1.45 15.16
N SER A 533 -8.09 0.27 14.57
CA SER A 533 -7.05 -0.30 13.71
C SER A 533 -7.42 -0.20 12.24
N ALA A 534 -6.40 -0.03 11.38
CA ALA A 534 -6.55 -0.19 9.94
C ALA A 534 -6.73 -1.67 9.54
N THR A 535 -6.37 -2.62 10.43
CA THR A 535 -6.57 -4.05 10.20
C THR A 535 -8.06 -4.39 10.21
N PRO A 536 -8.61 -5.00 9.17
CA PRO A 536 -10.00 -5.43 9.14
C PRO A 536 -10.26 -6.61 10.10
N ASP A 537 -11.51 -6.79 10.50
CA ASP A 537 -11.92 -7.95 11.26
C ASP A 537 -12.06 -9.19 10.39
N TRP A 538 -12.63 -9.02 9.17
CA TRP A 538 -12.75 -10.07 8.18
C TRP A 538 -12.49 -9.52 6.78
N ILE A 539 -11.81 -10.33 5.96
CA ILE A 539 -11.68 -10.13 4.52
C ILE A 539 -12.02 -11.42 3.80
N GLY A 540 -12.63 -11.33 2.63
CA GLY A 540 -12.95 -12.53 1.88
C GLY A 540 -13.64 -12.26 0.56
N GLY A 541 -14.19 -13.34 0.01
CA GLY A 541 -14.88 -13.35 -1.26
C GLY A 541 -16.16 -14.17 -1.24
N LEU A 542 -17.06 -13.82 -2.15
CA LEU A 542 -18.24 -14.60 -2.48
C LEU A 542 -18.26 -14.83 -4.00
N THR A 543 -18.39 -16.09 -4.40
CA THR A 543 -18.56 -16.48 -5.79
C THR A 543 -19.90 -17.13 -5.99
N LEU A 544 -20.55 -16.82 -7.11
CA LEU A 544 -21.77 -17.50 -7.53
C LEU A 544 -21.59 -17.93 -8.98
N SER A 545 -21.86 -19.21 -9.26
CA SER A 545 -21.78 -19.77 -10.59
C SER A 545 -23.07 -20.52 -10.91
N LEU A 546 -23.72 -20.13 -12.00
CA LEU A 546 -24.92 -20.78 -12.50
C LEU A 546 -24.64 -21.32 -13.92
N LYS A 547 -24.84 -22.59 -14.13
CA LYS A 547 -24.85 -23.21 -15.46
C LYS A 547 -26.24 -23.74 -15.73
N TRP A 548 -26.85 -23.24 -16.80
CA TRP A 548 -28.18 -23.67 -17.25
C TRP A 548 -28.15 -24.03 -18.72
N LYS A 549 -28.17 -25.31 -19.03
CA LYS A 549 -27.96 -25.85 -20.39
C LYS A 549 -26.67 -25.27 -21.00
N ASP A 550 -26.81 -24.49 -22.06
CA ASP A 550 -25.70 -23.87 -22.79
C ASP A 550 -25.34 -22.45 -22.27
N PHE A 551 -26.08 -21.95 -21.29
CA PHE A 551 -25.79 -20.67 -20.62
C PHE A 551 -24.91 -20.87 -19.38
N ASP A 552 -23.97 -19.96 -19.18
CA ASP A 552 -23.23 -19.80 -17.95
C ASP A 552 -23.32 -18.36 -17.42
N PHE A 553 -23.46 -18.23 -16.13
CA PHE A 553 -23.47 -16.96 -15.43
C PHE A 553 -22.57 -17.07 -14.20
N SER A 554 -21.70 -16.09 -13.99
CA SER A 554 -20.86 -16.01 -12.82
C SER A 554 -20.80 -14.62 -12.22
N VAL A 555 -20.71 -14.57 -10.89
CA VAL A 555 -20.47 -13.35 -10.12
C VAL A 555 -19.28 -13.62 -9.21
N VAL A 556 -18.31 -12.72 -9.22
CA VAL A 556 -17.18 -12.71 -8.29
C VAL A 556 -17.26 -11.45 -7.47
N SER A 557 -17.25 -11.61 -6.17
CA SER A 557 -17.34 -10.49 -5.22
C SER A 557 -16.22 -10.56 -4.20
N ALA A 558 -15.88 -9.42 -3.60
CA ALA A 558 -14.99 -9.33 -2.45
C ALA A 558 -15.66 -8.51 -1.36
N TYR A 559 -15.36 -8.82 -0.11
CA TYR A 559 -15.84 -8.07 1.04
C TYR A 559 -14.74 -7.83 2.07
N GLN A 560 -14.92 -6.77 2.82
CA GLN A 560 -14.16 -6.45 4.02
C GLN A 560 -15.15 -6.00 5.09
N ILE A 561 -14.94 -6.45 6.32
CA ILE A 561 -15.72 -6.07 7.49
C ILE A 561 -14.75 -5.51 8.52
N GLY A 562 -15.05 -4.32 9.04
CA GLY A 562 -14.18 -3.61 9.99
C GLY A 562 -12.94 -3.00 9.34
N GLY A 563 -12.02 -2.56 10.19
CA GLY A 563 -10.90 -1.71 9.82
C GLY A 563 -11.30 -0.24 9.71
N LYS A 564 -10.30 0.63 9.80
CA LYS A 564 -10.47 2.09 9.67
C LYS A 564 -9.52 2.61 8.61
N PHE A 565 -9.95 3.63 7.88
CA PHE A 565 -9.09 4.39 6.99
C PHE A 565 -9.39 5.87 7.09
N PHE A 566 -8.37 6.68 6.88
CA PHE A 566 -8.50 8.13 6.83
C PHE A 566 -8.56 8.61 5.39
N SER A 567 -9.58 9.41 5.04
CA SER A 567 -9.66 10.01 3.71
C SER A 567 -9.10 11.42 3.71
N MET A 568 -7.89 11.58 3.20
CA MET A 568 -7.26 12.88 2.99
C MET A 568 -8.05 13.72 1.99
N GLU A 569 -8.57 13.09 0.95
CA GLU A 569 -9.41 13.75 -0.03
C GLU A 569 -10.67 14.34 0.61
N TYR A 570 -11.39 13.54 1.39
CA TYR A 570 -12.58 14.01 2.10
C TYR A 570 -12.25 15.13 3.07
N SER A 571 -11.16 14.99 3.84
CA SER A 571 -10.67 16.01 4.75
C SER A 571 -10.42 17.35 4.04
N GLN A 572 -9.80 17.31 2.86
CA GLN A 572 -9.55 18.53 2.07
C GLN A 572 -10.83 19.15 1.49
N HIS A 573 -11.87 18.35 1.27
CA HIS A 573 -13.17 18.85 0.81
C HIS A 573 -14.06 19.34 1.95
N LEU A 574 -13.75 19.03 3.21
CA LEU A 574 -14.43 19.58 4.38
C LEU A 574 -13.87 20.94 4.78
N PHE A 575 -12.55 21.13 4.68
CA PHE A 575 -11.89 22.30 5.25
C PHE A 575 -11.09 23.04 4.19
N ARG A 576 -11.54 24.26 3.88
CA ARG A 576 -11.02 25.08 2.79
C ARG A 576 -10.09 26.15 3.24
N GLY A 577 -9.26 26.05 4.10
CA GLY A 577 -8.57 27.23 4.61
C GLY A 577 -7.08 27.09 4.78
N SER A 578 -6.36 26.38 3.97
CA SER A 578 -4.92 26.39 4.15
C SER A 578 -4.16 27.20 3.10
N SER A 579 -3.05 27.69 3.52
CA SER A 579 -2.04 28.59 2.99
C SER A 579 -1.56 28.40 1.55
N MET A 580 -2.17 27.56 0.73
CA MET A 580 -1.66 27.25 -0.61
C MET A 580 -2.57 27.67 -1.77
N GLY A 581 -3.37 28.73 -1.62
CA GLY A 581 -4.26 29.18 -2.69
C GLY A 581 -5.36 28.16 -3.06
N ARG A 582 -5.59 27.16 -2.23
CA ARG A 582 -6.60 26.10 -2.42
C ARG A 582 -8.02 26.53 -2.06
N GLN A 583 -8.27 27.80 -1.99
CA GLN A 583 -9.54 28.41 -1.52
C GLN A 583 -10.75 28.08 -2.36
N ARG A 584 -10.59 27.29 -3.42
CA ARG A 584 -11.61 27.14 -4.49
C ARG A 584 -11.80 25.71 -4.97
N ILE A 585 -11.44 24.73 -4.13
CA ILE A 585 -11.77 23.33 -4.36
C ILE A 585 -13.27 23.13 -4.10
N PRO A 586 -13.99 22.30 -4.84
CA PRO A 586 -15.34 21.89 -4.50
C PRO A 586 -15.44 21.38 -3.08
N VAL A 587 -16.45 21.81 -2.34
CA VAL A 587 -16.69 21.34 -0.98
C VAL A 587 -17.59 20.13 -0.96
N SER A 588 -17.47 19.32 0.10
CA SER A 588 -18.37 18.21 0.32
C SER A 588 -19.82 18.71 0.48
N LYS A 589 -20.75 18.05 -0.20
CA LYS A 589 -22.18 18.33 -0.03
C LYS A 589 -22.68 18.04 1.40
N ASN A 590 -21.94 17.26 2.19
CA ASN A 590 -22.27 16.99 3.59
C ASN A 590 -22.25 18.26 4.46
N LEU A 591 -21.59 19.32 4.00
CA LEU A 591 -21.57 20.62 4.66
C LEU A 591 -22.90 21.38 4.52
N VAL A 592 -23.70 21.08 3.49
CA VAL A 592 -24.95 21.78 3.23
C VAL A 592 -25.96 21.49 4.33
N GLY A 593 -26.36 22.54 5.05
CA GLY A 593 -27.29 22.46 6.17
C GLY A 593 -26.69 21.90 7.49
N ASN A 594 -25.43 21.44 7.47
CA ASN A 594 -24.75 20.85 8.62
C ASN A 594 -23.54 21.69 9.10
N THR A 595 -23.35 22.87 8.53
CA THR A 595 -22.26 23.79 8.89
C THR A 595 -22.78 24.86 9.82
N TRP A 596 -21.99 25.19 10.85
CA TRP A 596 -22.32 26.24 11.80
C TRP A 596 -22.52 27.60 11.11
N ASN A 597 -23.57 28.26 11.48
CA ASN A 597 -23.87 29.66 11.18
C ASN A 597 -24.78 30.19 12.28
N PRO A 598 -25.02 31.53 12.38
CA PRO A 598 -25.84 32.11 13.43
C PRO A 598 -27.27 31.54 13.58
N ASP A 599 -27.82 30.99 12.48
CA ASP A 599 -29.15 30.36 12.47
C ASP A 599 -29.09 28.84 12.78
N ASN A 600 -27.90 28.25 12.81
CA ASN A 600 -27.67 26.83 13.08
C ASN A 600 -26.40 26.61 13.93
N THR A 601 -26.48 26.98 15.21
CA THR A 601 -25.35 26.97 16.14
C THR A 601 -25.01 25.58 16.65
N SER A 602 -25.89 24.59 16.53
CA SER A 602 -25.68 23.19 16.92
C SER A 602 -25.24 22.28 15.75
N ALA A 603 -24.74 22.88 14.67
CA ALA A 603 -24.26 22.14 13.51
C ALA A 603 -23.10 21.19 13.85
N TYR A 604 -22.98 20.11 13.08
CA TYR A 604 -21.88 19.13 13.23
C TYR A 604 -20.54 19.67 12.73
N TYR A 605 -20.54 20.42 11.61
CA TYR A 605 -19.31 20.98 11.04
C TYR A 605 -19.09 22.43 11.51
N PRO A 606 -17.84 22.83 11.78
CA PRO A 606 -17.54 24.19 12.17
C PRO A 606 -17.80 25.18 11.03
N MET A 607 -17.80 26.46 11.36
CA MET A 607 -17.95 27.51 10.37
C MET A 607 -16.91 27.37 9.27
N GLN A 608 -17.34 27.63 8.03
CA GLN A 608 -16.42 27.65 6.88
C GLN A 608 -15.75 29.02 6.79
N TRP A 609 -14.46 29.03 6.91
CA TRP A 609 -13.67 30.26 6.88
C TRP A 609 -12.97 30.42 5.53
N PHE A 610 -13.08 31.62 4.93
CA PHE A 610 -12.38 31.99 3.71
C PHE A 610 -11.40 33.09 4.03
N PRO A 611 -10.09 32.82 4.09
CA PRO A 611 -9.11 33.85 4.32
C PRO A 611 -9.09 34.89 3.18
N SER A 612 -9.02 36.15 3.51
CA SER A 612 -8.70 37.23 2.56
C SER A 612 -7.28 37.05 2.04
N SER A 613 -7.04 37.40 0.79
CA SER A 613 -5.78 37.18 0.05
C SER A 613 -4.53 37.53 0.87
N GLY A 614 -3.59 36.61 0.94
CA GLY A 614 -2.19 36.85 1.32
C GLY A 614 -1.71 36.36 2.67
N ALA A 615 -2.57 35.85 3.55
CA ALA A 615 -2.11 35.31 4.83
C ALA A 615 -1.91 33.80 4.78
N SER A 616 -0.71 33.33 5.08
CA SER A 616 -0.32 31.92 5.04
C SER A 616 -0.68 31.11 6.28
N SER A 617 -1.18 31.77 7.32
CA SER A 617 -1.65 31.15 8.56
C SER A 617 -2.62 32.10 9.28
N TYR A 618 -3.73 31.58 9.74
CA TYR A 618 -4.75 32.33 10.41
C TYR A 618 -4.71 32.02 11.89
N TYR A 619 -4.49 33.07 12.68
CA TYR A 619 -4.61 33.04 14.11
C TYR A 619 -5.75 33.99 14.50
N LEU A 620 -6.77 33.53 15.18
CA LEU A 620 -7.61 34.33 16.02
C LEU A 620 -7.11 34.09 17.45
N ASP A 621 -6.65 35.16 18.12
CA ASP A 621 -6.09 35.09 19.47
C ASP A 621 -4.97 34.07 19.70
N GLY A 622 -4.09 33.89 18.70
CA GLY A 622 -2.99 32.93 18.78
C GLY A 622 -3.35 31.49 18.43
N SER A 623 -4.59 31.20 18.09
CA SER A 623 -5.07 29.86 17.73
C SER A 623 -5.09 29.66 16.22
N LEU A 624 -4.64 28.49 15.77
CA LEU A 624 -4.72 28.11 14.36
C LEU A 624 -6.19 27.92 13.95
N LEU A 625 -6.65 28.68 12.96
CA LEU A 625 -7.99 28.54 12.40
C LEU A 625 -8.16 27.29 11.48
N PRO A 626 -9.40 26.98 11.07
CA PRO A 626 -9.85 25.68 10.57
C PRO A 626 -9.05 24.96 9.47
N GLY A 627 -8.12 25.61 8.80
CA GLY A 627 -7.30 24.94 7.75
C GLY A 627 -6.26 23.94 8.26
N SER A 628 -5.96 23.90 9.55
CA SER A 628 -5.01 22.95 10.15
C SER A 628 -5.68 21.71 10.75
N HIS A 629 -7.00 21.57 10.61
CA HIS A 629 -7.81 20.54 11.27
C HIS A 629 -8.04 19.30 10.43
N ASN A 630 -7.28 19.16 9.36
CA ASN A 630 -7.46 18.09 8.39
C ASN A 630 -7.23 16.68 8.97
N TYR A 631 -6.66 16.57 10.17
CA TYR A 631 -6.19 15.31 10.74
C TYR A 631 -6.93 14.94 12.04
N THR A 632 -8.26 14.95 12.00
CA THR A 632 -9.10 14.42 13.06
C THR A 632 -9.95 13.25 12.59
N ASP A 633 -10.56 12.55 13.53
CA ASP A 633 -11.48 11.44 13.26
C ASP A 633 -12.75 11.82 12.49
N MET A 634 -12.98 13.11 12.18
CA MET A 634 -14.05 13.54 11.26
C MET A 634 -13.91 12.95 9.85
N SER A 635 -12.68 12.65 9.42
CA SER A 635 -12.38 12.07 8.11
C SER A 635 -11.93 10.63 8.21
N LEU A 636 -12.14 10.00 9.37
CA LEU A 636 -11.90 8.59 9.62
C LEU A 636 -13.16 7.79 9.36
N PHE A 637 -13.07 6.83 8.45
CA PHE A 637 -14.21 6.02 8.03
C PHE A 637 -14.01 4.55 8.39
N ASP A 638 -15.13 3.85 8.48
CA ASP A 638 -15.15 2.40 8.49
C ASP A 638 -14.77 1.88 7.09
N ALA A 639 -13.81 0.96 7.03
CA ALA A 639 -13.30 0.41 5.78
C ALA A 639 -14.12 -0.78 5.26
N SER A 640 -15.28 -1.05 5.85
CA SER A 640 -16.15 -2.14 5.42
C SER A 640 -16.73 -1.87 4.04
N TYR A 641 -16.69 -2.89 3.21
CA TYR A 641 -17.31 -2.85 1.89
C TYR A 641 -17.73 -4.23 1.41
N PHE A 642 -18.67 -4.23 0.46
CA PHE A 642 -18.97 -5.35 -0.43
C PHE A 642 -18.85 -4.87 -1.87
N ARG A 643 -17.98 -5.52 -2.66
CA ARG A 643 -17.75 -5.17 -4.06
C ARG A 643 -18.07 -6.34 -4.98
N VAL A 644 -18.92 -6.09 -5.97
CA VAL A 644 -19.12 -6.99 -7.11
C VAL A 644 -18.01 -6.68 -8.12
N LYS A 645 -16.98 -7.56 -8.14
CA LYS A 645 -15.78 -7.38 -8.94
C LYS A 645 -15.99 -7.71 -10.41
N ASN A 646 -16.69 -8.83 -10.66
CA ASN A 646 -16.94 -9.30 -12.02
C ASN A 646 -18.31 -9.93 -12.11
N VAL A 647 -19.00 -9.69 -13.23
CA VAL A 647 -20.23 -10.38 -13.65
C VAL A 647 -20.02 -10.82 -15.09
N THR A 648 -20.10 -12.13 -15.34
CA THR A 648 -19.96 -12.69 -16.68
C THR A 648 -21.19 -13.50 -17.05
N ILE A 649 -21.68 -13.30 -18.27
CA ILE A 649 -22.76 -14.09 -18.89
C ILE A 649 -22.20 -14.67 -20.18
N GLY A 650 -22.23 -16.00 -20.33
CA GLY A 650 -21.75 -16.71 -21.49
C GLY A 650 -22.85 -17.59 -22.11
N TYR A 651 -22.75 -17.81 -23.40
CA TYR A 651 -23.56 -18.76 -24.14
C TYR A 651 -22.68 -19.59 -25.06
N THR A 652 -22.72 -20.91 -24.88
CA THR A 652 -21.99 -21.86 -25.73
C THR A 652 -22.92 -22.36 -26.81
N LEU A 653 -22.57 -22.17 -28.07
CA LEU A 653 -23.40 -22.62 -29.18
C LEU A 653 -23.51 -24.17 -29.20
N PRO A 654 -24.71 -24.71 -29.46
CA PRO A 654 -24.89 -26.15 -29.53
C PRO A 654 -23.96 -26.80 -30.58
N LYS A 655 -23.35 -27.94 -30.24
CA LYS A 655 -22.42 -28.68 -31.11
C LYS A 655 -22.98 -29.02 -32.50
N LYS A 656 -24.31 -29.13 -32.63
CA LYS A 656 -24.97 -29.32 -33.92
C LYS A 656 -24.73 -28.18 -34.92
N LEU A 657 -24.55 -26.95 -34.42
CA LEU A 657 -24.31 -25.77 -35.26
C LEU A 657 -22.82 -25.60 -35.55
N THR A 658 -21.95 -25.78 -34.57
CA THR A 658 -20.52 -25.54 -34.69
C THR A 658 -19.83 -26.59 -35.56
N LYS A 659 -20.27 -27.88 -35.51
CA LYS A 659 -19.76 -28.97 -36.38
C LYS A 659 -19.91 -28.69 -37.87
N LYS A 660 -20.91 -27.87 -38.28
CA LYS A 660 -21.10 -27.54 -39.69
C LYS A 660 -19.98 -26.67 -40.27
N VAL A 661 -19.23 -25.99 -39.40
CA VAL A 661 -18.12 -25.11 -39.76
C VAL A 661 -16.78 -25.57 -39.19
N ASN A 662 -16.67 -26.88 -38.84
CA ASN A 662 -15.48 -27.52 -38.28
C ASN A 662 -14.95 -26.86 -37.00
N ILE A 663 -15.84 -26.30 -36.18
CA ILE A 663 -15.51 -25.74 -34.88
C ILE A 663 -15.96 -26.71 -33.78
N SER A 664 -15.08 -27.10 -32.88
CA SER A 664 -15.37 -28.02 -31.77
C SER A 664 -16.27 -27.38 -30.71
N ALA A 665 -16.02 -26.09 -30.37
CA ALA A 665 -16.86 -25.30 -29.50
C ALA A 665 -16.75 -23.80 -29.84
N LEU A 666 -17.87 -23.07 -29.69
CA LEU A 666 -17.95 -21.61 -29.80
C LEU A 666 -18.73 -21.08 -28.61
N ARG A 667 -18.07 -20.28 -27.77
CA ARG A 667 -18.69 -19.59 -26.66
C ARG A 667 -18.57 -18.07 -26.85
N ALA A 668 -19.71 -17.38 -26.87
CA ALA A 668 -19.78 -15.93 -26.79
C ALA A 668 -20.04 -15.51 -25.36
N PHE A 669 -19.40 -14.43 -24.91
CA PHE A 669 -19.62 -13.93 -23.55
C PHE A 669 -19.56 -12.41 -23.46
N VAL A 670 -20.23 -11.88 -22.44
CA VAL A 670 -20.13 -10.49 -21.99
C VAL A 670 -19.68 -10.52 -20.55
N SER A 671 -18.66 -9.76 -20.23
CA SER A 671 -18.10 -9.63 -18.87
C SER A 671 -18.03 -8.15 -18.50
N ALA A 672 -18.48 -7.84 -17.29
CA ALA A 672 -18.37 -6.50 -16.72
C ALA A 672 -17.50 -6.57 -15.45
N ASP A 673 -16.48 -5.71 -15.38
CA ASP A 673 -15.61 -5.59 -14.21
C ASP A 673 -15.91 -4.33 -13.41
N ASN A 674 -15.65 -4.38 -12.10
CA ASN A 674 -15.87 -3.28 -11.14
C ASN A 674 -17.31 -2.75 -11.16
N VAL A 675 -18.29 -3.67 -11.14
CA VAL A 675 -19.69 -3.38 -11.43
C VAL A 675 -20.34 -2.52 -10.34
N LEU A 676 -20.18 -2.89 -9.08
CA LEU A 676 -20.81 -2.21 -7.95
C LEU A 676 -19.92 -2.27 -6.71
N ILE A 677 -19.99 -1.22 -5.88
CA ILE A 677 -19.44 -1.19 -4.55
C ILE A 677 -20.48 -0.63 -3.57
N PHE A 678 -20.61 -1.31 -2.44
CA PHE A 678 -21.40 -0.88 -1.29
C PHE A 678 -20.43 -0.59 -0.16
N SER A 679 -20.42 0.63 0.34
CA SER A 679 -19.61 1.08 1.48
C SER A 679 -20.38 2.10 2.30
N GLN A 680 -19.93 2.36 3.52
CA GLN A 680 -20.57 3.31 4.42
C GLN A 680 -20.54 4.73 3.84
N GLN A 681 -19.42 5.15 3.27
CA GLN A 681 -19.24 6.49 2.74
C GLN A 681 -19.36 6.53 1.23
N LYS A 682 -20.35 7.28 0.73
CA LYS A 682 -20.50 7.50 -0.72
C LYS A 682 -19.42 8.45 -1.25
N GLY A 683 -18.82 8.09 -2.39
CA GLY A 683 -17.83 8.92 -3.08
C GLY A 683 -16.38 8.68 -2.59
N VAL A 684 -16.17 7.83 -1.60
CA VAL A 684 -14.86 7.38 -1.15
C VAL A 684 -14.80 5.86 -1.37
N ASP A 685 -13.75 5.39 -2.03
CA ASP A 685 -13.55 3.95 -2.27
C ASP A 685 -12.65 3.35 -1.18
N PRO A 686 -13.19 2.58 -0.23
CA PRO A 686 -12.42 2.02 0.88
C PRO A 686 -11.47 0.90 0.44
N THR A 687 -11.57 0.41 -0.80
CA THR A 687 -10.70 -0.68 -1.29
C THR A 687 -9.26 -0.23 -1.52
N PHE A 688 -8.98 1.07 -1.49
CA PHE A 688 -7.63 1.62 -1.52
C PHE A 688 -6.96 1.63 -0.14
N SER A 689 -7.74 1.52 0.91
CA SER A 689 -7.27 1.27 2.27
C SER A 689 -6.88 -0.20 2.38
N THR A 690 -5.67 -0.53 1.98
CA THR A 690 -5.18 -1.91 2.09
C THR A 690 -4.26 -2.06 3.29
N ILE A 691 -4.33 -3.23 3.88
CA ILE A 691 -3.36 -3.73 4.85
C ILE A 691 -1.96 -3.60 4.25
N GLY A 692 -1.10 -2.86 4.91
CA GLY A 692 0.29 -2.71 4.49
C GLY A 692 0.66 -1.33 3.99
N GLY A 693 -0.06 -0.28 4.38
CA GLY A 693 0.48 1.07 4.29
C GLY A 693 -0.36 2.14 3.60
N LYS A 694 -1.58 1.83 3.17
CA LYS A 694 -2.45 2.86 2.57
C LYS A 694 -3.72 3.07 3.39
N GLU A 695 -3.52 3.26 4.64
CA GLU A 695 -4.57 3.68 5.59
C GLU A 695 -5.04 5.12 5.39
N VAL A 696 -4.40 5.84 4.48
CA VAL A 696 -4.72 7.21 4.08
C VAL A 696 -4.98 7.26 2.58
N ASP A 697 -6.16 7.73 2.20
CA ASP A 697 -6.53 7.98 0.82
C ASP A 697 -5.83 9.25 0.30
N THR A 698 -4.97 9.13 -0.69
CA THR A 698 -4.23 10.21 -1.32
C THR A 698 -4.61 10.42 -2.78
N PHE A 699 -5.82 10.90 -3.05
CA PHE A 699 -6.27 11.28 -4.40
C PHE A 699 -6.05 10.22 -5.49
N ILE A 700 -6.42 8.97 -5.18
CA ILE A 700 -6.26 7.84 -6.09
C ILE A 700 -7.33 7.92 -7.20
N TYR A 701 -6.95 7.56 -8.42
CA TYR A 701 -7.89 7.47 -9.53
C TYR A 701 -8.90 6.35 -9.28
N PRO A 702 -10.22 6.60 -9.37
CA PRO A 702 -11.22 5.56 -9.12
C PRO A 702 -11.05 4.40 -10.12
N GLN A 703 -11.33 3.19 -9.65
CA GLN A 703 -11.31 2.02 -10.53
C GLN A 703 -12.41 2.15 -11.59
N MET A 704 -12.00 2.00 -12.85
CA MET A 704 -12.92 2.11 -13.97
C MET A 704 -13.75 0.84 -14.13
N GLN A 705 -15.01 1.00 -14.49
CA GLN A 705 -15.82 -0.11 -14.95
C GLN A 705 -15.39 -0.49 -16.37
N THR A 706 -15.26 -1.78 -16.63
CA THR A 706 -14.89 -2.29 -17.95
C THR A 706 -15.95 -3.25 -18.43
N LEU A 707 -16.39 -3.08 -19.67
CA LEU A 707 -17.27 -4.01 -20.36
C LEU A 707 -16.49 -4.70 -21.47
N THR A 708 -16.45 -6.02 -21.42
CA THR A 708 -15.75 -6.86 -22.39
C THR A 708 -16.72 -7.78 -23.11
N ILE A 709 -16.64 -7.81 -24.42
CA ILE A 709 -17.36 -8.78 -25.26
C ILE A 709 -16.30 -9.70 -25.88
N GLY A 710 -16.46 -11.00 -25.76
CA GLY A 710 -15.48 -11.96 -26.24
C GLY A 710 -16.09 -13.21 -26.88
N LEU A 711 -15.28 -13.86 -27.69
CA LEU A 711 -15.56 -15.14 -28.34
C LEU A 711 -14.41 -16.12 -28.03
N ASN A 712 -14.77 -17.30 -27.56
CA ASN A 712 -13.84 -18.42 -27.41
C ASN A 712 -14.15 -19.45 -28.50
N LEU A 713 -13.15 -19.80 -29.27
CA LEU A 713 -13.22 -20.75 -30.39
C LEU A 713 -12.26 -21.91 -30.14
N ASP A 714 -12.83 -23.13 -30.15
CA ASP A 714 -12.04 -24.36 -30.09
C ASP A 714 -12.20 -25.05 -31.45
N PHE A 715 -11.11 -25.38 -32.10
CA PHE A 715 -11.07 -26.04 -33.41
C PHE A 715 -10.89 -27.55 -33.31
#